data_c3fd2efb1a929f8ab6ef147fae83ff59
#
_entry.id   c3fd2efb1a929f8ab6ef147fae83ff59
#
_cell.length_a   1.000
_cell.length_b   1.000
_cell.length_c   1.000
_cell.angle_alpha   90.00
_cell.angle_beta   90.00
_cell.angle_gamma   90.00
#
_symmetry.space_group_name_H-M   'P 1'
#
loop_
_entity.id
_entity.type
_entity.pdbx_description
1 polymer ?
#
loop_
_entity_poly.entity_id
_entity_poly.type
_entity_poly.pdbx_seq_one_letter_code
_entity_poly.pdbx_strand_id
1 'polypeptide(L)'
;MQEPVSPIQITLPVRQLVEFLRRVGSIDNRFTGFDRANEGARIHRKLQRAAVKEHADYAAEVFLRGIFAYEEIEFTLEGRADGIFTAADGVTVVDEIKTTACPAADITPDFAPEHWAQAIVYAAIYAAQHELEEMRVQLTYFQVDEELILRFERHYTAQQLQEEVEALLAEYAPWARRAVEWKKARNSDLQAMQFPFPAYRPGQRAMAGEVYKVCRDGGQLLCQAPTGIGKSMSVLFPALKSMGNESVGPIFYLTARGTTRTAAENALTILRDTEPELHLRSVTLTAKDKICLCETRECTPEACPYANGYYARIKGALWDVLDVPCLTAETLQEYAERHTVCPFELGLDSSLWSDVIIGDYNYLFDPVVHLVRFFESAGDYIFLVDEAHNLPGRAREMHSAALTKTSFYEAKKLLGKGKSSLKNALTKVNDVFIEWRHRAEEETAARDGRFGKTFFLKERSEEFDHLLNRLCEPLEAWLDDHREPDETHTALLQLYFDVRAWLRVADTFDDHFVLQITASGSEVRAAQLCLDPSAFLADSFALGRAAVLFSATLAPASYYKDLCGVPEARAVALRSPFPAGNQGLFCIGNVSTRYKDRDASLAIVAESLATMVRARCGNYLAFFPSYAYMEQAYAQFKEHCPEINCIKQENAMDEQQKAAFLAQFVPGPSQSLLGFAVMGGVFGEGVDLTGDRLIGVGIVGPGLPQVGPRQEQLRDYFEQTRGSGFDYAYRYPGMNKVLQAAGRVIRTPRDKGVVLLIDNRFAMPDYRRLMPPHWSHLKMIYDTEKLERELWQFWEE
;
A
#
# COMPACT_ATOMS: atom_id res chain seq x y z
N MET A 1 24.74 3.77 49.30
CA MET A 1 24.09 2.60 48.72
C MET A 1 23.43 3.12 47.46
N GLN A 2 23.94 2.75 46.31
CA GLN A 2 23.23 2.99 45.06
C GLN A 2 21.92 2.21 45.12
N GLU A 3 20.80 2.84 44.81
CA GLU A 3 19.54 2.13 44.63
C GLU A 3 19.77 1.02 43.61
N PRO A 4 19.23 -0.19 43.82
CA PRO A 4 19.35 -1.26 42.82
C PRO A 4 18.69 -0.76 41.54
N VAL A 5 19.48 -0.68 40.46
CA VAL A 5 18.96 -0.35 39.13
C VAL A 5 17.97 -1.45 38.77
N SER A 6 16.72 -1.10 38.53
CA SER A 6 15.73 -2.08 38.09
C SER A 6 16.18 -2.71 36.77
N PRO A 7 16.08 -4.03 36.65
CA PRO A 7 16.51 -4.73 35.42
C PRO A 7 15.75 -4.20 34.20
N ILE A 8 16.43 -4.17 33.07
CA ILE A 8 15.82 -3.87 31.76
C ILE A 8 14.91 -5.03 31.39
N GLN A 9 13.62 -4.79 31.25
CA GLN A 9 12.65 -5.84 30.91
C GLN A 9 12.38 -5.87 29.40
N ILE A 10 12.55 -7.05 28.77
CA ILE A 10 12.34 -7.26 27.34
C ILE A 10 11.49 -8.51 27.16
N THR A 11 10.36 -8.36 26.47
CA THR A 11 9.53 -9.48 26.06
C THR A 11 9.77 -9.79 24.58
N LEU A 12 10.05 -11.04 24.25
CA LEU A 12 10.34 -11.52 22.89
C LEU A 12 9.61 -12.83 22.59
N PRO A 13 8.96 -12.96 21.45
CA PRO A 13 8.56 -14.27 20.92
C PRO A 13 9.80 -15.16 20.71
N VAL A 14 9.75 -16.40 21.18
CA VAL A 14 10.85 -17.39 21.00
C VAL A 14 11.26 -17.46 19.53
N ARG A 15 10.28 -17.58 18.63
CA ARG A 15 10.51 -17.66 17.18
C ARG A 15 11.31 -16.47 16.65
N GLN A 16 10.97 -15.25 17.06
CA GLN A 16 11.67 -14.05 16.63
C GLN A 16 13.15 -14.05 17.06
N LEU A 17 13.41 -14.46 18.31
CA LEU A 17 14.78 -14.56 18.84
C LEU A 17 15.62 -15.56 18.04
N VAL A 18 15.09 -16.79 17.85
CA VAL A 18 15.86 -17.85 17.22
C VAL A 18 16.02 -17.68 15.71
N GLU A 19 15.01 -17.18 15.00
CA GLU A 19 15.13 -16.84 13.59
C GLU A 19 16.17 -15.73 13.39
N PHE A 20 16.16 -14.69 14.22
CA PHE A 20 17.14 -13.63 14.16
C PHE A 20 18.59 -14.13 14.36
N LEU A 21 18.80 -15.02 15.33
CA LEU A 21 20.13 -15.45 15.70
C LEU A 21 20.65 -16.66 14.90
N ARG A 22 19.79 -17.60 14.54
CA ARG A 22 20.17 -18.93 14.03
C ARG A 22 19.76 -19.21 12.59
N ARG A 23 18.92 -18.35 11.98
CA ARG A 23 18.55 -18.57 10.57
C ARG A 23 19.77 -18.49 9.68
N VAL A 24 19.92 -19.49 8.82
CA VAL A 24 21.03 -19.62 7.87
C VAL A 24 20.51 -19.82 6.46
N GLY A 25 21.42 -19.81 5.47
CA GLY A 25 21.09 -20.06 4.07
C GLY A 25 20.87 -18.79 3.25
N SER A 26 20.10 -18.95 2.21
CA SER A 26 19.94 -17.97 1.13
C SER A 26 18.49 -17.55 0.96
N ILE A 27 18.27 -16.40 0.34
CA ILE A 27 16.95 -16.07 -0.21
C ILE A 27 16.76 -16.94 -1.45
N ASP A 28 15.64 -17.62 -1.53
CA ASP A 28 15.23 -18.41 -2.68
C ASP A 28 13.76 -18.17 -2.96
N ASN A 29 13.48 -17.51 -4.09
CA ASN A 29 12.12 -17.18 -4.51
C ASN A 29 11.60 -18.16 -5.58
N ARG A 30 12.27 -19.31 -5.78
CA ARG A 30 11.71 -20.34 -6.64
C ARG A 30 10.33 -20.72 -6.14
N PHE A 31 9.49 -21.02 -7.08
CA PHE A 31 8.12 -21.41 -6.79
C PHE A 31 8.12 -22.67 -5.92
N THR A 32 7.49 -22.59 -4.76
CA THR A 32 7.38 -23.69 -3.80
C THR A 32 5.93 -24.04 -3.45
N GLY A 33 4.95 -23.63 -4.29
CA GLY A 33 3.51 -23.77 -4.01
C GLY A 33 3.00 -22.73 -3.01
N PHE A 34 1.82 -22.16 -3.28
CA PHE A 34 1.26 -21.07 -2.46
C PHE A 34 0.48 -21.58 -1.23
N ASP A 35 0.04 -22.82 -1.23
CA ASP A 35 -0.85 -23.38 -0.17
C ASP A 35 -0.09 -23.96 1.01
N ARG A 36 1.25 -23.84 1.00
CA ARG A 36 2.10 -24.47 2.03
C ARG A 36 1.84 -23.98 3.44
N ALA A 37 1.45 -22.72 3.64
CA ALA A 37 1.11 -22.25 4.97
C ALA A 37 -0.18 -22.89 5.51
N ASN A 38 -1.23 -22.99 4.67
CA ASN A 38 -2.48 -23.67 5.02
C ASN A 38 -2.30 -25.19 5.06
N GLU A 39 -1.50 -25.73 4.16
CA GLU A 39 -1.13 -27.14 4.14
C GLU A 39 -0.26 -27.49 5.35
N GLY A 40 0.70 -26.64 5.70
CA GLY A 40 1.48 -26.75 6.92
C GLY A 40 0.59 -26.84 8.15
N ALA A 41 -0.34 -25.92 8.33
CA ALA A 41 -1.28 -25.96 9.45
C ALA A 41 -2.21 -27.21 9.44
N ARG A 42 -2.58 -27.70 8.26
CA ARG A 42 -3.34 -28.95 8.12
C ARG A 42 -2.51 -30.16 8.48
N ILE A 43 -1.25 -30.19 8.03
CA ILE A 43 -0.29 -31.24 8.34
C ILE A 43 0.04 -31.25 9.83
N HIS A 44 0.33 -30.11 10.45
CA HIS A 44 0.54 -30.01 11.90
C HIS A 44 -0.64 -30.63 12.65
N ARG A 45 -1.87 -30.24 12.35
CA ARG A 45 -3.07 -30.82 12.97
C ARG A 45 -3.22 -32.34 12.71
N LYS A 46 -2.81 -32.83 11.52
CA LYS A 46 -2.82 -34.26 11.19
C LYS A 46 -1.81 -35.02 12.06
N LEU A 47 -0.59 -34.47 12.18
CA LEU A 47 0.48 -35.09 12.99
C LEU A 47 0.16 -35.02 14.47
N GLN A 48 -0.32 -33.93 15.00
CA GLN A 48 -0.76 -33.76 16.38
C GLN A 48 -1.88 -34.76 16.73
N ARG A 49 -2.88 -34.94 15.83
CA ARG A 49 -3.95 -35.94 16.02
C ARG A 49 -3.42 -37.41 16.01
N ALA A 50 -2.37 -37.66 15.24
CA ALA A 50 -1.71 -38.95 15.24
C ALA A 50 -0.93 -39.16 16.55
N ALA A 51 -0.17 -38.15 16.98
CA ALA A 51 0.59 -38.18 18.24
C ALA A 51 -0.30 -38.34 19.48
N VAL A 52 -1.49 -37.73 19.53
CA VAL A 52 -2.49 -37.96 20.61
C VAL A 52 -2.96 -39.41 20.67
N LYS A 53 -2.93 -40.17 19.56
CA LYS A 53 -3.28 -41.58 19.57
C LYS A 53 -2.11 -42.46 20.01
N GLU A 54 -0.88 -42.00 19.76
CA GLU A 54 0.36 -42.68 20.10
C GLU A 54 0.73 -42.48 21.59
N HIS A 55 0.54 -41.24 22.07
CA HIS A 55 0.84 -40.78 23.43
C HIS A 55 -0.41 -40.25 24.10
N ALA A 56 -0.89 -40.90 25.14
CA ALA A 56 -2.15 -40.58 25.81
C ALA A 56 -2.13 -39.19 26.51
N ASP A 57 -0.96 -38.70 26.83
CA ASP A 57 -0.70 -37.41 27.49
C ASP A 57 -0.20 -36.32 26.55
N TYR A 58 -0.25 -36.55 25.23
CA TYR A 58 0.20 -35.54 24.25
C TYR A 58 -0.64 -34.24 24.33
N ALA A 59 0.01 -33.18 24.74
CA ALA A 59 -0.58 -31.84 24.77
C ALA A 59 -0.12 -31.03 23.54
N ALA A 60 -1.07 -30.67 22.68
CA ALA A 60 -0.79 -29.88 21.49
C ALA A 60 -0.87 -28.37 21.79
N GLU A 61 -0.11 -27.53 21.06
CA GLU A 61 -0.16 -26.07 21.11
C GLU A 61 0.01 -25.49 22.52
N VAL A 62 0.99 -25.96 23.25
CA VAL A 62 1.23 -25.59 24.66
C VAL A 62 1.85 -24.20 24.71
N PHE A 63 1.12 -23.23 25.28
CA PHE A 63 1.68 -21.90 25.50
C PHE A 63 2.69 -21.93 26.66
N LEU A 64 3.87 -21.42 26.39
CA LEU A 64 4.98 -21.36 27.31
C LEU A 64 5.47 -19.92 27.46
N ARG A 65 5.78 -19.53 28.69
CA ARG A 65 6.34 -18.23 29.02
C ARG A 65 7.37 -18.40 30.13
N GLY A 66 8.63 -18.04 29.84
CA GLY A 66 9.72 -18.13 30.81
C GLY A 66 10.43 -16.80 30.98
N ILE A 67 10.97 -16.56 32.17
CA ILE A 67 11.75 -15.38 32.50
C ILE A 67 13.20 -15.81 32.70
N PHE A 68 14.12 -15.21 31.96
CA PHE A 68 15.55 -15.48 32.04
C PHE A 68 16.32 -14.19 32.27
N ALA A 69 17.19 -14.18 33.28
CA ALA A 69 18.07 -13.06 33.55
C ALA A 69 19.40 -13.24 32.85
N TYR A 70 19.88 -12.24 32.14
CA TYR A 70 21.21 -12.17 31.60
C TYR A 70 21.82 -10.78 31.87
N GLU A 71 22.83 -10.72 32.70
CA GLU A 71 23.41 -9.49 33.21
C GLU A 71 22.31 -8.55 33.82
N GLU A 72 22.18 -7.31 33.33
CA GLU A 72 21.17 -6.34 33.77
C GLU A 72 19.82 -6.46 33.07
N ILE A 73 19.66 -7.44 32.16
CA ILE A 73 18.44 -7.61 31.36
C ILE A 73 17.63 -8.84 31.85
N GLU A 74 16.35 -8.64 32.00
CA GLU A 74 15.38 -9.71 32.23
C GLU A 74 14.58 -9.96 30.95
N PHE A 75 14.80 -11.11 30.33
CA PHE A 75 14.10 -11.52 29.11
C PHE A 75 12.88 -12.36 29.44
N THR A 76 11.73 -11.91 29.03
CA THR A 76 10.52 -12.75 29.00
C THR A 76 10.40 -13.37 27.60
N LEU A 77 10.64 -14.67 27.51
CA LEU A 77 10.50 -15.45 26.28
C LEU A 77 9.14 -16.14 26.28
N GLU A 78 8.37 -16.01 25.20
CA GLU A 78 7.05 -16.60 25.10
C GLU A 78 6.78 -17.18 23.71
N GLY A 79 5.95 -18.25 23.67
CA GLY A 79 5.55 -18.87 22.42
C GLY A 79 4.72 -20.14 22.66
N ARG A 80 4.47 -20.90 21.60
CA ARG A 80 3.72 -22.15 21.65
C ARG A 80 4.56 -23.29 21.12
N ALA A 81 4.76 -24.31 21.93
CA ALA A 81 5.33 -25.58 21.48
C ALA A 81 4.27 -26.40 20.77
N ASP A 82 4.61 -27.02 19.63
CA ASP A 82 3.68 -27.80 18.82
C ASP A 82 3.14 -29.01 19.57
N GLY A 83 3.99 -29.66 20.39
CA GLY A 83 3.58 -30.78 21.21
C GLY A 83 4.47 -31.03 22.42
N ILE A 84 3.88 -31.55 23.51
CA ILE A 84 4.61 -32.02 24.70
C ILE A 84 3.97 -33.31 25.16
N PHE A 85 4.80 -34.32 25.43
CA PHE A 85 4.33 -35.64 25.91
C PHE A 85 5.42 -36.36 26.74
N THR A 86 5.05 -37.44 27.39
CA THR A 86 6.00 -38.30 28.12
C THR A 86 6.27 -39.55 27.29
N ALA A 87 7.53 -39.81 27.01
CA ALA A 87 7.97 -41.02 26.31
C ALA A 87 7.84 -42.28 27.18
N ALA A 88 7.94 -43.44 26.58
CA ALA A 88 7.77 -44.74 27.30
C ALA A 88 8.82 -44.99 28.41
N ASP A 89 9.95 -44.32 28.36
CA ASP A 89 11.01 -44.34 29.38
C ASP A 89 10.77 -43.31 30.51
N GLY A 90 9.69 -42.57 30.46
CA GLY A 90 9.32 -41.58 31.47
C GLY A 90 9.90 -40.19 31.27
N VAL A 91 10.69 -39.98 30.22
CA VAL A 91 11.29 -38.66 29.91
C VAL A 91 10.29 -37.81 29.16
N THR A 92 10.14 -36.56 29.57
CA THR A 92 9.29 -35.58 28.89
C THR A 92 9.94 -35.10 27.59
N VAL A 93 9.15 -35.06 26.52
CA VAL A 93 9.57 -34.68 25.16
C VAL A 93 8.86 -33.43 24.75
N VAL A 94 9.61 -32.42 24.24
CA VAL A 94 9.07 -31.29 23.44
C VAL A 94 9.20 -31.66 21.98
N ASP A 95 8.11 -31.68 21.24
CA ASP A 95 8.04 -31.97 19.80
C ASP A 95 7.74 -30.70 19.01
N GLU A 96 8.68 -30.31 18.16
CA GLU A 96 8.53 -29.21 17.24
C GLU A 96 8.32 -29.75 15.83
N ILE A 97 7.18 -29.44 15.24
CA ILE A 97 6.76 -29.97 13.95
C ILE A 97 7.08 -28.93 12.85
N LYS A 98 7.73 -29.38 11.78
CA LYS A 98 8.05 -28.55 10.63
C LYS A 98 7.66 -29.24 9.33
N THR A 99 7.11 -28.50 8.41
CA THR A 99 6.84 -28.95 7.03
C THR A 99 7.91 -28.41 6.10
N THR A 100 8.40 -29.26 5.20
CA THR A 100 9.42 -28.86 4.22
C THR A 100 9.22 -29.58 2.89
N ALA A 101 9.62 -28.95 1.80
CA ALA A 101 9.73 -29.56 0.48
C ALA A 101 11.17 -29.95 0.13
N CYS A 102 12.11 -29.71 1.04
CA CYS A 102 13.47 -30.19 0.85
C CYS A 102 13.44 -31.73 0.68
N PRO A 103 14.18 -32.30 -0.31
CA PRO A 103 14.25 -33.77 -0.46
C PRO A 103 14.61 -34.43 0.85
N ALA A 104 13.99 -35.58 1.16
CA ALA A 104 14.19 -36.24 2.44
C ALA A 104 15.67 -36.63 2.70
N ALA A 105 16.44 -36.86 1.63
CA ALA A 105 17.86 -37.15 1.70
C ALA A 105 18.73 -35.98 2.19
N ASP A 106 18.25 -34.75 2.01
CA ASP A 106 18.97 -33.53 2.40
C ASP A 106 18.56 -33.02 3.80
N ILE A 107 17.52 -33.63 4.40
CA ILE A 107 17.06 -33.29 5.75
C ILE A 107 17.91 -34.06 6.75
N THR A 108 18.92 -33.39 7.28
CA THR A 108 19.82 -33.95 8.30
C THR A 108 19.47 -33.41 9.69
N PRO A 109 20.04 -34.02 10.78
CA PRO A 109 19.86 -33.47 12.13
C PRO A 109 20.30 -31.99 12.28
N ASP A 110 21.16 -31.51 11.42
CA ASP A 110 21.65 -30.10 11.43
C ASP A 110 21.09 -29.25 10.29
N PHE A 111 19.99 -29.68 9.68
CA PHE A 111 19.35 -29.05 8.53
C PHE A 111 18.96 -27.58 8.79
N ALA A 112 18.38 -27.30 9.97
CA ALA A 112 17.93 -25.95 10.34
C ALA A 112 18.21 -25.70 11.84
N PRO A 113 19.32 -25.02 12.17
CA PRO A 113 19.70 -24.72 13.56
C PRO A 113 18.64 -23.93 14.33
N GLU A 114 17.88 -23.08 13.65
CA GLU A 114 16.80 -22.29 14.26
C GLU A 114 15.66 -23.16 14.80
N HIS A 115 15.37 -24.29 14.18
CA HIS A 115 14.33 -25.20 14.66
C HIS A 115 14.74 -25.89 15.98
N TRP A 116 16.00 -26.30 16.08
CA TRP A 116 16.55 -26.82 17.34
C TRP A 116 16.53 -25.76 18.44
N ALA A 117 17.00 -24.54 18.13
CA ALA A 117 17.01 -23.47 19.10
C ALA A 117 15.61 -23.14 19.62
N GLN A 118 14.59 -23.16 18.76
CA GLN A 118 13.20 -22.96 19.12
C GLN A 118 12.72 -24.03 20.11
N ALA A 119 12.90 -25.28 19.77
CA ALA A 119 12.47 -26.41 20.59
C ALA A 119 13.25 -26.50 21.93
N ILE A 120 14.55 -26.16 21.92
CA ILE A 120 15.39 -26.08 23.13
C ILE A 120 14.88 -25.00 24.09
N VAL A 121 14.54 -23.81 23.59
CA VAL A 121 13.99 -22.74 24.44
C VAL A 121 12.65 -23.19 25.05
N TYR A 122 11.77 -23.83 24.29
CA TYR A 122 10.53 -24.36 24.85
C TYR A 122 10.79 -25.44 25.91
N ALA A 123 11.74 -26.35 25.67
CA ALA A 123 12.12 -27.37 26.66
C ALA A 123 12.69 -26.72 27.93
N ALA A 124 13.53 -25.69 27.82
CA ALA A 124 14.07 -24.99 28.97
C ALA A 124 12.98 -24.33 29.82
N ILE A 125 12.00 -23.67 29.16
CA ILE A 125 10.87 -23.06 29.87
C ILE A 125 10.05 -24.12 30.58
N TYR A 126 9.72 -25.21 29.88
CA TYR A 126 8.90 -26.29 30.46
C TYR A 126 9.61 -27.00 31.60
N ALA A 127 10.90 -27.35 31.44
CA ALA A 127 11.71 -27.94 32.49
C ALA A 127 11.75 -27.11 33.77
N ALA A 128 11.96 -25.79 33.63
CA ALA A 128 11.96 -24.88 34.77
C ALA A 128 10.59 -24.76 35.45
N GLN A 129 9.50 -24.79 34.70
CA GLN A 129 8.14 -24.72 35.25
C GLN A 129 7.69 -25.96 35.99
N HIS A 130 8.24 -27.14 35.60
CA HIS A 130 7.86 -28.44 36.14
C HIS A 130 8.95 -29.08 36.97
N GLU A 131 10.05 -28.37 37.26
CA GLU A 131 11.19 -28.83 38.05
C GLU A 131 11.78 -30.17 37.53
N LEU A 132 11.86 -30.31 36.20
CA LEU A 132 12.40 -31.52 35.57
C LEU A 132 13.94 -31.49 35.52
N GLU A 133 14.61 -32.62 35.81
CA GLU A 133 16.08 -32.70 35.74
C GLU A 133 16.60 -32.88 34.31
N GLU A 134 15.79 -33.51 33.43
CA GLU A 134 16.13 -33.78 32.02
C GLU A 134 14.92 -33.73 31.13
N MET A 135 15.16 -33.49 29.86
CA MET A 135 14.13 -33.50 28.80
C MET A 135 14.70 -34.01 27.49
N ARG A 136 13.81 -34.48 26.64
CA ARG A 136 14.12 -34.78 25.25
C ARG A 136 13.52 -33.73 24.34
N VAL A 137 14.29 -33.29 23.38
CA VAL A 137 13.85 -32.37 22.32
C VAL A 137 13.75 -33.14 21.02
N GLN A 138 12.58 -33.12 20.39
CA GLN A 138 12.30 -33.79 19.13
C GLN A 138 11.99 -32.76 18.04
N LEU A 139 12.58 -32.92 16.86
CA LEU A 139 12.15 -32.26 15.65
C LEU A 139 11.44 -33.26 14.74
N THR A 140 10.21 -32.98 14.40
CA THR A 140 9.39 -33.79 13.49
C THR A 140 9.23 -33.05 12.16
N TYR A 141 9.99 -33.47 11.15
CA TYR A 141 9.84 -32.95 9.79
C TYR A 141 8.83 -33.77 8.99
N PHE A 142 7.88 -33.11 8.38
CA PHE A 142 7.04 -33.69 7.34
C PHE A 142 7.51 -33.17 5.98
N GLN A 143 8.07 -34.11 5.20
CA GLN A 143 8.42 -33.84 3.81
C GLN A 143 7.15 -33.96 2.95
N VAL A 144 6.76 -32.86 2.30
CA VAL A 144 5.42 -32.71 1.69
C VAL A 144 5.28 -33.58 0.43
N ASP A 145 6.29 -33.60 -0.44
CA ASP A 145 6.21 -34.24 -1.75
C ASP A 145 6.30 -35.77 -1.66
N GLU A 146 7.07 -36.28 -0.70
CA GLU A 146 7.25 -37.74 -0.46
C GLU A 146 6.32 -38.29 0.64
N GLU A 147 5.56 -37.40 1.31
CA GLU A 147 4.73 -37.72 2.49
C GLU A 147 5.49 -38.45 3.61
N LEU A 148 6.79 -38.16 3.77
CA LEU A 148 7.64 -38.81 4.75
C LEU A 148 7.72 -38.01 6.04
N ILE A 149 7.76 -38.77 7.17
CA ILE A 149 7.99 -38.19 8.50
C ILE A 149 9.41 -38.57 8.93
N LEU A 150 10.23 -37.59 9.20
CA LEU A 150 11.57 -37.72 9.73
C LEU A 150 11.60 -37.14 11.14
N ARG A 151 12.08 -37.93 12.12
CA ARG A 151 12.21 -37.50 13.50
C ARG A 151 13.65 -37.53 13.93
N PHE A 152 14.09 -36.43 14.56
CA PHE A 152 15.41 -36.34 15.17
C PHE A 152 15.25 -35.93 16.63
N GLU A 153 15.99 -36.63 17.51
CA GLU A 153 15.91 -36.41 18.95
C GLU A 153 17.28 -36.02 19.51
N ARG A 154 17.25 -35.14 20.51
CA ARG A 154 18.43 -34.81 21.33
C ARG A 154 18.00 -34.82 22.80
N HIS A 155 18.89 -35.32 23.66
CA HIS A 155 18.65 -35.37 25.08
C HIS A 155 19.42 -34.30 25.80
N TYR A 156 18.79 -33.61 26.74
CA TYR A 156 19.37 -32.52 27.52
C TYR A 156 19.06 -32.65 29.00
N THR A 157 20.02 -32.31 29.86
CA THR A 157 19.71 -32.01 31.25
C THR A 157 19.15 -30.61 31.36
N ALA A 158 18.45 -30.29 32.45
CA ALA A 158 17.92 -28.93 32.70
C ALA A 158 19.03 -27.87 32.68
N GLN A 159 20.21 -28.21 33.18
CA GLN A 159 21.37 -27.36 33.16
C GLN A 159 21.84 -27.07 31.72
N GLN A 160 21.93 -28.09 30.88
CA GLN A 160 22.31 -27.90 29.47
C GLN A 160 21.28 -27.03 28.69
N LEU A 161 19.98 -27.21 28.95
CA LEU A 161 18.93 -26.39 28.37
C LEU A 161 19.10 -24.91 28.78
N GLN A 162 19.39 -24.69 30.05
CA GLN A 162 19.64 -23.34 30.56
C GLN A 162 20.89 -22.71 29.91
N GLU A 163 22.01 -23.46 29.82
CA GLU A 163 23.24 -22.99 29.17
C GLU A 163 23.01 -22.63 27.69
N GLU A 164 22.22 -23.41 26.94
CA GLU A 164 21.84 -23.10 25.56
C GLU A 164 21.03 -21.79 25.46
N VAL A 165 20.03 -21.60 26.33
CA VAL A 165 19.28 -20.34 26.38
C VAL A 165 20.17 -19.16 26.77
N GLU A 166 21.05 -19.31 27.77
CA GLU A 166 21.99 -18.26 28.16
C GLU A 166 22.92 -17.88 27.01
N ALA A 167 23.39 -18.85 26.22
CA ALA A 167 24.22 -18.60 25.04
C ALA A 167 23.45 -17.81 23.95
N LEU A 168 22.16 -18.11 23.73
CA LEU A 168 21.31 -17.31 22.83
C LEU A 168 21.12 -15.90 23.34
N LEU A 169 20.86 -15.75 24.63
CA LEU A 169 20.66 -14.42 25.25
C LEU A 169 21.96 -13.59 25.26
N ALA A 170 23.11 -14.23 25.48
CA ALA A 170 24.42 -13.58 25.39
C ALA A 170 24.69 -12.99 24.00
N GLU A 171 24.30 -13.72 22.93
CA GLU A 171 24.43 -13.23 21.55
C GLU A 171 23.44 -12.10 21.24
N TYR A 172 22.21 -12.14 21.82
CA TYR A 172 21.19 -11.14 21.59
C TYR A 172 21.34 -9.89 22.47
N ALA A 173 21.93 -9.98 23.65
CA ALA A 173 22.04 -8.90 24.62
C ALA A 173 22.63 -7.59 24.07
N PRO A 174 23.67 -7.58 23.20
CA PRO A 174 24.16 -6.34 22.59
C PRO A 174 23.10 -5.62 21.75
N TRP A 175 22.27 -6.37 21.03
CA TRP A 175 21.16 -5.83 20.23
C TRP A 175 20.06 -5.24 21.14
N ALA A 176 19.74 -5.98 22.19
CA ALA A 176 18.76 -5.57 23.18
C ALA A 176 19.14 -4.27 23.88
N ARG A 177 20.41 -4.16 24.36
CA ARG A 177 20.94 -2.93 24.96
C ARG A 177 20.84 -1.76 24.00
N ARG A 178 21.33 -1.96 22.77
CA ARG A 178 21.31 -0.91 21.75
C ARG A 178 19.88 -0.43 21.45
N ALA A 179 18.90 -1.34 21.40
CA ALA A 179 17.50 -0.99 21.19
C ALA A 179 16.91 -0.19 22.35
N VAL A 180 17.22 -0.59 23.60
CA VAL A 180 16.73 0.10 24.81
C VAL A 180 17.37 1.48 24.98
N GLU A 181 18.67 1.59 24.79
CA GLU A 181 19.41 2.86 24.83
C GLU A 181 18.88 3.81 23.75
N TRP A 182 18.72 3.29 22.53
CA TRP A 182 18.13 4.06 21.44
C TRP A 182 16.74 4.58 21.79
N LYS A 183 15.86 3.70 22.25
CA LYS A 183 14.48 4.05 22.62
C LYS A 183 14.45 5.12 23.71
N LYS A 184 15.33 5.01 24.71
CA LYS A 184 15.44 5.99 25.80
C LYS A 184 15.91 7.35 25.30
N ALA A 185 16.99 7.40 24.53
CA ALA A 185 17.52 8.62 23.94
C ALA A 185 16.49 9.26 23.01
N ARG A 186 15.92 8.47 22.07
CA ARG A 186 14.87 8.91 21.16
C ARG A 186 13.68 9.54 21.92
N ASN A 187 13.17 8.88 22.94
CA ASN A 187 12.00 9.38 23.68
C ASN A 187 12.30 10.72 24.33
N SER A 188 13.50 10.86 24.93
CA SER A 188 13.97 12.12 25.53
C SER A 188 14.03 13.24 24.49
N ASP A 189 14.66 12.95 23.34
CA ASP A 189 14.85 13.94 22.28
C ASP A 189 13.51 14.35 21.65
N LEU A 190 12.63 13.37 21.38
CA LEU A 190 11.30 13.65 20.83
C LEU A 190 10.45 14.48 21.80
N GLN A 191 10.57 14.28 23.10
CA GLN A 191 9.91 15.13 24.10
C GLN A 191 10.48 16.56 24.11
N ALA A 192 11.78 16.74 23.95
CA ALA A 192 12.44 18.04 23.92
C ALA A 192 12.29 18.77 22.57
N MET A 193 12.15 18.01 21.47
CA MET A 193 12.14 18.51 20.07
C MET A 193 11.22 19.71 19.86
N GLN A 194 11.72 20.74 19.21
CA GLN A 194 10.97 21.96 18.89
C GLN A 194 10.44 21.93 17.46
N PHE A 195 9.42 22.74 17.19
CA PHE A 195 8.93 22.89 15.83
C PHE A 195 10.02 23.55 14.94
N PRO A 196 10.39 22.98 13.77
CA PRO A 196 11.61 23.35 13.05
C PRO A 196 11.53 24.68 12.31
N PHE A 197 10.42 25.41 12.40
CA PHE A 197 10.25 26.70 11.77
C PHE A 197 9.96 27.78 12.81
N PRO A 198 10.31 29.07 12.52
CA PRO A 198 10.10 30.16 13.45
C PRO A 198 8.64 30.38 13.86
N ALA A 199 7.69 29.98 13.01
CA ALA A 199 6.25 30.08 13.30
C ALA A 199 5.45 29.05 12.52
N TYR A 200 4.32 28.65 13.08
CA TYR A 200 3.32 27.84 12.38
C TYR A 200 2.61 28.68 11.32
N ARG A 201 2.33 28.11 10.17
CA ARG A 201 1.43 28.69 9.16
C ARG A 201 -0.01 28.73 9.72
N PRO A 202 -0.89 29.61 9.22
CA PRO A 202 -2.30 29.61 9.61
C PRO A 202 -2.94 28.23 9.47
N GLY A 203 -3.59 27.74 10.52
CA GLY A 203 -4.20 26.39 10.57
C GLY A 203 -3.24 25.25 10.89
N GLN A 204 -1.94 25.38 10.66
CA GLN A 204 -0.96 24.32 10.85
C GLN A 204 -0.87 23.85 12.30
N ARG A 205 -0.86 24.79 13.27
CA ARG A 205 -0.84 24.46 14.70
C ARG A 205 -2.09 23.72 15.16
N ALA A 206 -3.26 24.08 14.61
CA ALA A 206 -4.51 23.38 14.92
C ALA A 206 -4.48 21.94 14.41
N MET A 207 -4.00 21.72 13.18
CA MET A 207 -3.80 20.38 12.62
C MET A 207 -2.86 19.56 13.49
N ALA A 208 -1.69 20.09 13.80
CA ALA A 208 -0.69 19.41 14.63
C ALA A 208 -1.25 19.03 16.00
N GLY A 209 -2.06 19.89 16.62
CA GLY A 209 -2.71 19.60 17.89
C GLY A 209 -3.72 18.46 17.81
N GLU A 210 -4.51 18.37 16.75
CA GLU A 210 -5.46 17.27 16.55
C GLU A 210 -4.74 15.95 16.23
N VAL A 211 -3.69 15.99 15.41
CA VAL A 211 -2.85 14.82 15.13
C VAL A 211 -2.19 14.31 16.42
N TYR A 212 -1.59 15.19 17.22
CA TYR A 212 -0.97 14.82 18.48
C TYR A 212 -1.95 14.11 19.42
N LYS A 213 -3.17 14.66 19.57
CA LYS A 213 -4.20 14.07 20.44
C LYS A 213 -4.56 12.65 19.99
N VAL A 214 -4.83 12.48 18.69
CA VAL A 214 -5.21 11.16 18.15
C VAL A 214 -4.07 10.15 18.26
N CYS A 215 -2.83 10.55 17.96
CA CYS A 215 -1.67 9.67 18.10
C CYS A 215 -1.42 9.27 19.57
N ARG A 216 -1.59 10.19 20.52
CA ARG A 216 -1.42 9.93 21.95
C ARG A 216 -2.55 9.08 22.52
N ASP A 217 -3.81 9.44 22.24
CA ASP A 217 -4.99 8.88 22.89
C ASP A 217 -5.55 7.65 22.16
N GLY A 218 -5.13 7.44 20.90
CA GLY A 218 -5.71 6.45 20.01
C GLY A 218 -6.88 6.99 19.19
N GLY A 219 -7.31 6.22 18.18
CA GLY A 219 -8.45 6.53 17.33
C GLY A 219 -8.07 7.02 15.93
N GLN A 220 -9.01 7.68 15.26
CA GLN A 220 -8.90 8.00 13.84
C GLN A 220 -9.20 9.46 13.56
N LEU A 221 -8.41 10.10 12.69
CA LEU A 221 -8.57 11.49 12.26
C LEU A 221 -8.63 11.58 10.74
N LEU A 222 -9.65 12.24 10.22
CA LEU A 222 -9.74 12.67 8.84
C LEU A 222 -9.39 14.15 8.75
N CYS A 223 -8.34 14.51 8.03
CA CYS A 223 -7.86 15.88 7.97
C CYS A 223 -7.80 16.40 6.53
N GLN A 224 -8.73 17.29 6.19
CA GLN A 224 -8.66 18.05 4.94
C GLN A 224 -7.75 19.25 5.15
N ALA A 225 -6.57 19.23 4.54
CA ALA A 225 -5.55 20.25 4.67
C ALA A 225 -5.13 20.80 3.29
N PRO A 226 -5.43 22.05 2.96
CA PRO A 226 -5.10 22.65 1.67
C PRO A 226 -3.61 22.53 1.33
N THR A 227 -3.30 22.60 0.03
CA THR A 227 -1.91 22.68 -0.45
C THR A 227 -1.19 23.87 0.19
N GLY A 228 0.13 23.74 0.38
CA GLY A 228 0.95 24.82 0.92
C GLY A 228 0.92 25.01 2.43
N ILE A 229 0.08 24.27 3.17
CA ILE A 229 0.06 24.33 4.65
C ILE A 229 1.25 23.61 5.30
N GLY A 230 1.96 22.77 4.54
CA GLY A 230 3.03 21.92 5.09
C GLY A 230 2.50 20.66 5.75
N LYS A 231 1.63 19.92 5.04
CA LYS A 231 0.95 18.71 5.54
C LYS A 231 1.89 17.70 6.19
N SER A 232 2.97 17.29 5.51
CA SER A 232 3.89 16.25 6.00
C SER A 232 4.50 16.63 7.36
N MET A 233 4.98 17.86 7.51
CA MET A 233 5.48 18.36 8.80
C MET A 233 4.38 18.45 9.86
N SER A 234 3.16 18.85 9.46
CA SER A 234 2.01 18.98 10.36
C SER A 234 1.49 17.67 10.91
N VAL A 235 1.84 16.53 10.28
CA VAL A 235 1.49 15.19 10.76
C VAL A 235 2.68 14.48 11.39
N LEU A 236 3.88 14.55 10.80
CA LEU A 236 5.07 13.88 11.32
C LEU A 236 5.54 14.46 12.63
N PHE A 237 5.69 15.79 12.74
CA PHE A 237 6.15 16.43 13.98
C PHE A 237 5.28 16.06 15.19
N PRO A 238 3.95 16.20 15.19
CA PRO A 238 3.13 15.84 16.33
C PRO A 238 3.05 14.33 16.58
N ALA A 239 3.11 13.49 15.53
CA ALA A 239 3.16 12.04 15.69
C ALA A 239 4.46 11.63 16.40
N LEU A 240 5.61 12.17 15.97
CA LEU A 240 6.90 11.98 16.65
C LEU A 240 6.89 12.50 18.10
N LYS A 241 6.31 13.68 18.34
CA LYS A 241 6.12 14.17 19.72
C LYS A 241 5.30 13.20 20.58
N SER A 242 4.28 12.55 20.00
CA SER A 242 3.49 11.56 20.72
C SER A 242 4.28 10.28 20.99
N MET A 243 5.16 9.88 20.06
CA MET A 243 6.05 8.72 20.21
C MET A 243 7.05 8.88 21.36
N GLY A 244 7.40 10.11 21.75
CA GLY A 244 8.19 10.36 22.94
C GLY A 244 7.57 9.81 24.23
N ASN A 245 6.28 9.42 24.23
CA ASN A 245 5.65 8.65 25.28
C ASN A 245 5.88 7.16 25.08
N GLU A 246 6.14 6.41 26.12
CA GLU A 246 6.56 4.98 26.02
C GLU A 246 5.53 4.05 25.40
N SER A 247 4.26 4.45 25.40
CA SER A 247 3.13 3.64 24.90
C SER A 247 2.87 3.77 23.40
N VAL A 248 3.72 4.46 22.63
CA VAL A 248 3.53 4.66 21.20
C VAL A 248 4.62 3.93 20.42
N GLY A 249 4.23 3.09 19.49
CA GLY A 249 5.10 2.29 18.62
C GLY A 249 5.55 3.02 17.34
N PRO A 250 6.08 2.27 16.38
CA PRO A 250 6.54 2.82 15.11
C PRO A 250 5.46 3.56 14.32
N ILE A 251 5.89 4.55 13.54
CA ILE A 251 5.05 5.34 12.66
C ILE A 251 5.18 4.80 11.24
N PHE A 252 4.05 4.45 10.62
CA PHE A 252 3.98 4.10 9.20
C PHE A 252 3.45 5.30 8.42
N TYR A 253 4.31 5.91 7.61
CA TYR A 253 3.91 6.96 6.68
C TYR A 253 3.61 6.34 5.32
N LEU A 254 2.33 6.24 5.00
CA LEU A 254 1.82 5.50 3.85
C LEU A 254 1.41 6.45 2.73
N THR A 255 1.90 6.19 1.52
CA THR A 255 1.68 7.06 0.35
C THR A 255 1.13 6.27 -0.84
N ALA A 256 0.39 6.97 -1.71
CA ALA A 256 -0.10 6.38 -2.95
C ALA A 256 0.95 6.37 -4.09
N ARG A 257 2.02 7.17 -3.99
CA ARG A 257 2.99 7.42 -5.08
C ARG A 257 4.38 7.75 -4.55
N GLY A 258 5.40 7.48 -5.38
CA GLY A 258 6.80 7.76 -5.05
C GLY A 258 7.12 9.23 -4.76
N THR A 259 6.50 10.19 -5.48
CA THR A 259 6.73 11.63 -5.28
C THR A 259 6.30 12.15 -3.90
N THR A 260 5.32 11.52 -3.26
CA THR A 260 4.87 11.90 -1.91
C THR A 260 5.76 11.32 -0.81
N ARG A 261 6.55 10.27 -1.09
CA ARG A 261 7.59 9.75 -0.17
C ARG A 261 8.67 10.78 0.10
N THR A 262 9.16 11.45 -0.96
CA THR A 262 10.16 12.52 -0.86
C THR A 262 9.70 13.67 0.05
N ALA A 263 8.41 13.95 0.13
CA ALA A 263 7.89 14.98 1.03
C ALA A 263 8.02 14.58 2.53
N ALA A 264 7.86 13.29 2.84
CA ALA A 264 8.08 12.76 4.19
C ALA A 264 9.57 12.73 4.52
N GLU A 265 10.40 12.24 3.61
CA GLU A 265 11.87 12.22 3.76
C GLU A 265 12.42 13.62 4.02
N ASN A 266 12.03 14.61 3.21
CA ASN A 266 12.41 16.01 3.38
C ASN A 266 11.96 16.58 4.74
N ALA A 267 10.75 16.22 5.20
CA ALA A 267 10.27 16.67 6.51
C ALA A 267 11.13 16.11 7.66
N LEU A 268 11.52 14.83 7.58
CA LEU A 268 12.42 14.20 8.54
C LEU A 268 13.84 14.78 8.47
N THR A 269 14.34 15.07 7.26
CA THR A 269 15.63 15.74 7.09
C THR A 269 15.64 17.12 7.74
N ILE A 270 14.61 17.94 7.52
CA ILE A 270 14.49 19.25 8.16
C ILE A 270 14.51 19.14 9.70
N LEU A 271 13.84 18.13 10.27
CA LEU A 271 13.86 17.91 11.72
C LEU A 271 15.27 17.57 12.21
N ARG A 272 16.01 16.70 11.52
CA ARG A 272 17.39 16.35 11.87
C ARG A 272 18.36 17.51 11.69
N ASP A 273 18.21 18.31 10.65
CA ASP A 273 19.04 19.49 10.41
C ASP A 273 18.84 20.56 11.50
N THR A 274 17.63 20.64 12.07
CA THR A 274 17.31 21.57 13.16
C THR A 274 17.77 21.04 14.52
N GLU A 275 17.76 19.73 14.70
CA GLU A 275 18.15 19.03 15.93
C GLU A 275 19.19 17.94 15.55
N PRO A 276 20.49 18.28 15.39
CA PRO A 276 21.52 17.36 14.92
C PRO A 276 21.73 16.12 15.79
N GLU A 277 21.44 16.22 17.09
CA GLU A 277 21.56 15.12 18.05
C GLU A 277 20.29 14.27 18.14
N LEU A 278 19.29 14.49 17.27
CA LEU A 278 18.02 13.80 17.31
C LEU A 278 18.17 12.30 17.00
N HIS A 279 17.94 11.45 18.00
CA HIS A 279 17.85 10.01 17.82
C HIS A 279 16.54 9.65 17.13
N LEU A 280 16.58 9.49 15.82
CA LEU A 280 15.42 9.15 15.00
C LEU A 280 15.85 8.36 13.76
N ARG A 281 15.44 7.09 13.67
CA ARG A 281 15.69 6.25 12.51
C ARG A 281 14.48 6.21 11.58
N SER A 282 14.73 6.33 10.30
CA SER A 282 13.68 6.14 9.28
C SER A 282 14.16 5.27 8.14
N VAL A 283 13.25 4.47 7.61
CA VAL A 283 13.49 3.65 6.42
C VAL A 283 12.42 3.91 5.37
N THR A 284 12.83 4.06 4.11
CA THR A 284 11.93 4.16 2.97
C THR A 284 11.90 2.83 2.22
N LEU A 285 10.79 2.11 2.35
CA LEU A 285 10.60 0.86 1.65
C LEU A 285 10.30 1.11 0.16
N THR A 286 11.17 0.59 -0.69
CA THR A 286 11.10 0.74 -2.14
C THR A 286 10.80 -0.61 -2.79
N ALA A 287 9.95 -0.63 -3.80
CA ALA A 287 9.59 -1.85 -4.51
C ALA A 287 10.83 -2.57 -5.08
N LYS A 288 10.82 -3.89 -5.04
CA LYS A 288 11.97 -4.74 -5.38
C LYS A 288 12.52 -4.49 -6.78
N ASP A 289 11.65 -4.22 -7.75
CA ASP A 289 12.02 -3.89 -9.14
C ASP A 289 12.74 -2.54 -9.30
N LYS A 290 12.62 -1.64 -8.33
CA LYS A 290 13.27 -0.32 -8.35
C LYS A 290 14.57 -0.26 -7.56
N ILE A 291 14.73 -1.13 -6.57
CA ILE A 291 15.90 -1.11 -5.68
C ILE A 291 16.89 -2.22 -5.98
N CYS A 292 16.52 -3.22 -6.78
CA CYS A 292 17.36 -4.35 -7.13
C CYS A 292 18.64 -3.90 -7.83
N LEU A 293 19.78 -4.46 -7.42
CA LEU A 293 21.11 -4.19 -7.99
C LEU A 293 21.42 -5.08 -9.20
N CYS A 294 20.64 -6.13 -9.45
CA CYS A 294 20.81 -7.03 -10.58
C CYS A 294 20.04 -6.55 -11.81
N GLU A 295 20.60 -6.72 -13.00
CA GLU A 295 19.93 -6.42 -14.27
C GLU A 295 18.68 -7.32 -14.50
N THR A 296 18.82 -8.60 -14.12
CA THR A 296 17.72 -9.57 -14.13
C THR A 296 17.29 -9.89 -12.72
N ARG A 297 15.97 -9.87 -12.47
CA ARG A 297 15.42 -10.13 -11.15
C ARG A 297 15.15 -11.63 -10.95
N GLU A 298 16.20 -12.40 -10.85
CA GLU A 298 16.17 -13.81 -10.51
C GLU A 298 16.74 -14.00 -9.10
N CYS A 299 15.86 -14.15 -8.10
CA CYS A 299 16.24 -14.18 -6.69
C CYS A 299 16.45 -15.63 -6.23
N THR A 300 17.45 -16.28 -6.80
CA THR A 300 17.89 -17.63 -6.43
C THR A 300 19.35 -17.58 -5.95
N PRO A 301 19.80 -18.54 -5.15
CA PRO A 301 21.19 -18.56 -4.69
C PRO A 301 22.20 -18.64 -5.82
N GLU A 302 21.85 -19.29 -6.92
CA GLU A 302 22.71 -19.48 -8.08
C GLU A 302 22.83 -18.24 -8.95
N ALA A 303 21.73 -17.49 -9.13
CA ALA A 303 21.65 -16.36 -10.05
C ALA A 303 21.97 -15.01 -9.38
N CYS A 304 21.68 -14.87 -8.06
CA CYS A 304 21.81 -13.60 -7.35
C CYS A 304 22.85 -13.65 -6.22
N PRO A 305 23.99 -12.95 -6.33
CA PRO A 305 25.01 -12.94 -5.28
C PRO A 305 24.51 -12.33 -3.97
N TYR A 306 23.55 -11.41 -4.03
CA TYR A 306 22.93 -10.76 -2.87
C TYR A 306 21.90 -11.66 -2.16
N ALA A 307 21.37 -12.67 -2.84
CA ALA A 307 20.48 -13.67 -2.28
C ALA A 307 21.25 -14.84 -1.65
N ASN A 308 22.37 -15.24 -2.29
CA ASN A 308 23.21 -16.33 -1.83
C ASN A 308 23.82 -16.01 -0.46
N GLY A 309 23.59 -16.86 0.53
CA GLY A 309 24.09 -16.70 1.90
C GLY A 309 23.63 -15.43 2.61
N TYR A 310 22.48 -14.90 2.26
CA TYR A 310 21.91 -13.67 2.83
C TYR A 310 21.85 -13.70 4.35
N TYR A 311 21.29 -14.77 4.94
CA TYR A 311 21.07 -14.87 6.39
C TYR A 311 22.36 -14.94 7.21
N ALA A 312 23.46 -15.35 6.62
CA ALA A 312 24.78 -15.31 7.28
C ALA A 312 25.36 -13.89 7.37
N ARG A 313 24.99 -13.00 6.43
CA ARG A 313 25.57 -11.66 6.32
C ARG A 313 24.68 -10.54 6.85
N ILE A 314 23.35 -10.78 6.91
CA ILE A 314 22.39 -9.72 7.25
C ILE A 314 22.63 -9.10 8.64
N LYS A 315 23.05 -9.86 9.64
CA LYS A 315 23.29 -9.33 10.98
C LYS A 315 24.37 -8.26 10.99
N GLY A 316 25.46 -8.47 10.24
CA GLY A 316 26.52 -7.45 10.10
C GLY A 316 26.04 -6.20 9.38
N ALA A 317 25.24 -6.37 8.30
CA ALA A 317 24.67 -5.24 7.58
C ALA A 317 23.68 -4.45 8.47
N LEU A 318 22.81 -5.16 9.20
CA LEU A 318 21.87 -4.53 10.14
C LEU A 318 22.59 -3.77 11.23
N TRP A 319 23.68 -4.35 11.81
CA TRP A 319 24.44 -3.68 12.86
C TRP A 319 24.97 -2.33 12.40
N ASP A 320 25.52 -2.27 11.16
CA ASP A 320 26.09 -1.06 10.60
C ASP A 320 25.01 -0.02 10.24
N VAL A 321 23.87 -0.44 9.68
CA VAL A 321 22.80 0.51 9.33
C VAL A 321 22.05 1.07 10.54
N LEU A 322 22.19 0.48 11.73
CA LEU A 322 21.63 1.04 12.96
C LEU A 322 22.25 2.39 13.36
N ASP A 323 23.41 2.77 12.84
CA ASP A 323 24.01 4.09 13.02
C ASP A 323 23.55 5.12 11.98
N VAL A 324 22.79 4.67 10.99
CA VAL A 324 22.29 5.53 9.90
C VAL A 324 20.91 6.05 10.21
N PRO A 325 20.73 7.36 10.38
CA PRO A 325 19.44 7.93 10.78
C PRO A 325 18.38 7.89 9.67
N CYS A 326 18.79 7.76 8.38
CA CYS A 326 17.90 7.77 7.24
C CYS A 326 18.31 6.74 6.20
N LEU A 327 17.51 5.67 6.09
CA LEU A 327 17.70 4.61 5.11
C LEU A 327 16.83 4.86 3.88
N THR A 328 17.35 5.64 2.93
CA THR A 328 16.75 5.83 1.60
C THR A 328 17.07 4.63 0.70
N ALA A 329 16.49 4.60 -0.52
CA ALA A 329 16.82 3.57 -1.50
C ALA A 329 18.31 3.54 -1.84
N GLU A 330 18.93 4.71 -2.02
CA GLU A 330 20.35 4.87 -2.34
C GLU A 330 21.22 4.40 -1.18
N THR A 331 20.88 4.76 0.05
CA THR A 331 21.61 4.32 1.25
C THR A 331 21.50 2.80 1.43
N LEU A 332 20.31 2.23 1.24
CA LEU A 332 20.13 0.78 1.31
C LEU A 332 20.94 0.05 0.23
N GLN A 333 21.04 0.58 -0.99
CA GLN A 333 21.88 0.02 -2.06
C GLN A 333 23.35 0.07 -1.69
N GLU A 334 23.86 1.19 -1.15
CA GLU A 334 25.26 1.33 -0.73
C GLU A 334 25.64 0.28 0.33
N TYR A 335 24.83 0.12 1.38
CA TYR A 335 25.10 -0.87 2.43
C TYR A 335 24.90 -2.30 1.93
N ALA A 336 23.94 -2.52 1.04
CA ALA A 336 23.70 -3.80 0.41
C ALA A 336 24.88 -4.26 -0.44
N GLU A 337 25.50 -3.37 -1.20
CA GLU A 337 26.72 -3.66 -1.95
C GLU A 337 27.89 -3.97 -1.00
N ARG A 338 28.10 -3.16 0.04
CA ARG A 338 29.16 -3.32 1.05
C ARG A 338 29.11 -4.69 1.73
N HIS A 339 27.94 -5.15 2.09
CA HIS A 339 27.73 -6.42 2.80
C HIS A 339 27.33 -7.59 1.89
N THR A 340 27.14 -7.35 0.61
CA THR A 340 26.65 -8.33 -0.36
C THR A 340 25.31 -8.95 0.07
N VAL A 341 24.33 -8.12 0.45
CA VAL A 341 22.98 -8.52 0.84
C VAL A 341 21.94 -7.89 -0.08
N CYS A 342 20.74 -8.48 -0.17
CA CYS A 342 19.66 -7.91 -0.98
C CYS A 342 19.18 -6.58 -0.40
N PRO A 343 19.21 -5.45 -1.14
CA PRO A 343 18.80 -4.15 -0.61
C PRO A 343 17.31 -4.08 -0.26
N PHE A 344 16.46 -4.85 -0.95
CA PHE A 344 15.04 -4.94 -0.65
C PHE A 344 14.80 -5.61 0.71
N GLU A 345 15.42 -6.77 0.93
CA GLU A 345 15.28 -7.50 2.20
C GLU A 345 16.00 -6.75 3.35
N LEU A 346 17.16 -6.11 3.09
CA LEU A 346 17.81 -5.23 4.07
C LEU A 346 16.88 -4.10 4.53
N GLY A 347 16.14 -3.48 3.61
CA GLY A 347 15.13 -2.48 3.95
C GLY A 347 14.00 -3.03 4.81
N LEU A 348 13.51 -4.23 4.49
CA LEU A 348 12.49 -4.91 5.27
C LEU A 348 12.99 -5.31 6.66
N ASP A 349 14.21 -5.82 6.79
CA ASP A 349 14.78 -6.22 8.08
C ASP A 349 15.13 -4.98 8.93
N SER A 350 15.64 -3.92 8.31
CA SER A 350 15.90 -2.63 8.97
C SER A 350 14.63 -1.95 9.49
N SER A 351 13.46 -2.23 8.88
CA SER A 351 12.19 -1.65 9.32
C SER A 351 11.82 -2.05 10.75
N LEU A 352 12.22 -3.23 11.21
CA LEU A 352 12.00 -3.69 12.59
C LEU A 352 12.77 -2.86 13.63
N TRP A 353 13.80 -2.13 13.21
CA TRP A 353 14.65 -1.30 14.04
C TRP A 353 14.44 0.20 13.79
N SER A 354 13.44 0.55 12.96
CA SER A 354 13.17 1.94 12.56
C SER A 354 11.98 2.51 13.33
N ASP A 355 12.05 3.81 13.60
CA ASP A 355 10.99 4.56 14.27
C ASP A 355 9.91 5.04 13.29
N VAL A 356 10.32 5.34 12.05
CA VAL A 356 9.43 5.76 10.96
C VAL A 356 9.65 4.89 9.74
N ILE A 357 8.61 4.23 9.27
CA ILE A 357 8.60 3.42 8.06
C ILE A 357 7.79 4.16 7.00
N ILE A 358 8.45 4.58 5.92
CA ILE A 358 7.82 5.24 4.79
C ILE A 358 7.61 4.22 3.68
N GLY A 359 6.38 4.08 3.18
CA GLY A 359 6.09 3.07 2.17
C GLY A 359 4.83 3.32 1.36
N ASP A 360 4.54 2.41 0.44
CA ASP A 360 3.29 2.40 -0.32
C ASP A 360 2.12 1.90 0.54
N TYR A 361 0.90 2.26 0.16
CA TYR A 361 -0.34 1.75 0.77
C TYR A 361 -0.38 0.23 0.83
N ASN A 362 0.22 -0.46 -0.14
CA ASN A 362 0.22 -1.91 -0.23
C ASN A 362 0.81 -2.57 1.03
N TYR A 363 1.77 -1.93 1.69
CA TYR A 363 2.42 -2.48 2.88
C TYR A 363 1.50 -2.62 4.11
N LEU A 364 0.32 -1.98 4.09
CA LEU A 364 -0.70 -2.16 5.14
C LEU A 364 -1.99 -2.75 4.58
N PHE A 365 -2.45 -2.32 3.39
CA PHE A 365 -3.81 -2.56 2.93
C PHE A 365 -3.94 -3.69 1.90
N ASP A 366 -2.84 -4.15 1.30
CA ASP A 366 -2.90 -5.22 0.31
C ASP A 366 -2.88 -6.59 1.00
N PRO A 367 -3.83 -7.49 0.71
CA PRO A 367 -3.92 -8.79 1.38
C PRO A 367 -2.72 -9.71 1.12
N VAL A 368 -1.88 -9.42 0.13
CA VAL A 368 -0.72 -10.25 -0.25
C VAL A 368 0.60 -9.62 0.20
N VAL A 369 0.70 -8.30 0.05
CA VAL A 369 1.98 -7.57 0.17
C VAL A 369 2.14 -6.92 1.54
N HIS A 370 1.08 -6.88 2.38
CA HIS A 370 1.17 -6.28 3.69
C HIS A 370 2.33 -6.87 4.52
N LEU A 371 2.89 -6.05 5.40
CA LEU A 371 4.05 -6.44 6.21
C LEU A 371 3.63 -7.36 7.36
N VAL A 372 3.52 -8.67 7.09
CA VAL A 372 3.15 -9.70 8.09
C VAL A 372 4.01 -9.59 9.35
N ARG A 373 5.31 -9.26 9.23
CA ARG A 373 6.23 -9.06 10.36
C ARG A 373 5.80 -8.01 11.38
N PHE A 374 4.87 -7.11 11.00
CA PHE A 374 4.26 -6.11 11.89
C PHE A 374 2.79 -6.41 12.16
N PHE A 375 2.07 -6.91 11.17
CA PHE A 375 0.62 -6.93 11.15
C PHE A 375 0.01 -8.32 11.34
N GLU A 376 0.77 -9.26 11.90
CA GLU A 376 0.24 -10.55 12.36
C GLU A 376 -0.73 -10.39 13.53
N SER A 377 -0.52 -9.33 14.34
CA SER A 377 -1.41 -8.92 15.43
C SER A 377 -1.44 -7.41 15.58
N ALA A 378 -2.44 -6.88 16.27
CA ALA A 378 -2.52 -5.45 16.56
C ALA A 378 -1.37 -5.00 17.47
N GLY A 379 -0.90 -3.77 17.22
CA GLY A 379 0.17 -3.14 17.97
C GLY A 379 -0.05 -1.63 18.18
N ASP A 380 0.84 -0.98 18.90
CA ASP A 380 0.77 0.46 19.16
C ASP A 380 1.22 1.33 17.98
N TYR A 381 0.95 0.90 16.76
CA TYR A 381 1.36 1.58 15.52
C TYR A 381 0.55 2.83 15.25
N ILE A 382 1.21 3.84 14.67
CA ILE A 382 0.56 5.03 14.11
C ILE A 382 0.59 4.94 12.58
N PHE A 383 -0.58 5.06 11.95
CA PHE A 383 -0.72 5.12 10.50
C PHE A 383 -0.95 6.56 10.04
N LEU A 384 -0.01 7.13 9.29
CA LEU A 384 -0.13 8.43 8.64
C LEU A 384 -0.38 8.19 7.13
N VAL A 385 -1.61 8.38 6.68
CA VAL A 385 -2.03 8.08 5.31
C VAL A 385 -2.11 9.36 4.50
N ASP A 386 -1.08 9.60 3.67
CA ASP A 386 -0.99 10.78 2.80
C ASP A 386 -1.79 10.60 1.50
N GLU A 387 -2.35 11.69 0.99
CA GLU A 387 -3.25 11.72 -0.17
C GLU A 387 -4.38 10.67 -0.06
N ALA A 388 -4.96 10.59 1.14
CA ALA A 388 -5.94 9.58 1.53
C ALA A 388 -7.20 9.53 0.63
N HIS A 389 -7.43 10.57 -0.19
CA HIS A 389 -8.49 10.56 -1.20
C HIS A 389 -8.32 9.44 -2.25
N ASN A 390 -7.10 8.92 -2.43
CA ASN A 390 -6.82 7.81 -3.33
C ASN A 390 -7.09 6.43 -2.69
N LEU A 391 -7.11 6.35 -1.36
CA LEU A 391 -7.18 5.08 -0.64
C LEU A 391 -8.40 4.22 -1.01
N PRO A 392 -9.65 4.75 -1.08
CA PRO A 392 -10.79 3.91 -1.44
C PRO A 392 -10.69 3.28 -2.83
N GLY A 393 -10.14 4.03 -3.79
CA GLY A 393 -9.90 3.53 -5.16
C GLY A 393 -8.85 2.43 -5.19
N ARG A 394 -7.73 2.64 -4.52
CA ARG A 394 -6.64 1.67 -4.41
C ARG A 394 -7.07 0.40 -3.68
N ALA A 395 -7.81 0.55 -2.58
CA ALA A 395 -8.32 -0.60 -1.84
C ALA A 395 -9.30 -1.46 -2.67
N ARG A 396 -10.18 -0.83 -3.47
CA ARG A 396 -11.00 -1.58 -4.43
C ARG A 396 -10.16 -2.39 -5.42
N GLU A 397 -9.06 -1.84 -5.91
CA GLU A 397 -8.14 -2.56 -6.81
C GLU A 397 -7.43 -3.71 -6.11
N MET A 398 -6.92 -3.51 -4.89
CA MET A 398 -6.24 -4.53 -4.08
C MET A 398 -7.14 -5.72 -3.74
N HIS A 399 -8.44 -5.47 -3.54
CA HIS A 399 -9.44 -6.50 -3.21
C HIS A 399 -10.27 -6.94 -4.43
N SER A 400 -9.79 -6.71 -5.65
CA SER A 400 -10.41 -7.17 -6.89
C SER A 400 -9.47 -8.11 -7.63
N ALA A 401 -10.03 -9.06 -8.37
CA ALA A 401 -9.25 -9.96 -9.22
C ALA A 401 -9.89 -10.10 -10.59
N ALA A 402 -9.09 -10.37 -11.60
CA ALA A 402 -9.60 -10.58 -12.95
C ALA A 402 -8.82 -11.67 -13.69
N LEU A 403 -9.54 -12.43 -14.49
CA LEU A 403 -9.01 -13.46 -15.37
C LEU A 403 -9.45 -13.20 -16.81
N THR A 404 -8.61 -13.56 -17.76
CA THR A 404 -8.88 -13.43 -19.20
C THR A 404 -8.84 -14.77 -19.89
N LYS A 405 -9.72 -14.97 -20.86
CA LYS A 405 -9.74 -16.17 -21.67
C LYS A 405 -8.40 -16.40 -22.39
N THR A 406 -7.78 -15.34 -22.88
CA THR A 406 -6.51 -15.41 -23.62
C THR A 406 -5.41 -16.01 -22.78
N SER A 407 -5.30 -15.69 -21.48
CA SER A 407 -4.26 -16.25 -20.58
C SER A 407 -4.34 -17.78 -20.52
N PHE A 408 -5.55 -18.36 -20.41
CA PHE A 408 -5.76 -19.82 -20.40
C PHE A 408 -5.51 -20.46 -21.76
N TYR A 409 -5.90 -19.78 -22.82
CA TYR A 409 -5.70 -20.27 -24.20
C TYR A 409 -4.20 -20.31 -24.56
N GLU A 410 -3.45 -19.27 -24.26
CA GLU A 410 -2.02 -19.18 -24.51
C GLU A 410 -1.24 -20.19 -23.65
N ALA A 411 -1.54 -20.29 -22.37
CA ALA A 411 -0.97 -21.32 -21.50
C ALA A 411 -1.16 -22.73 -22.06
N LYS A 412 -2.39 -23.06 -22.52
CA LYS A 412 -2.69 -24.34 -23.15
C LYS A 412 -1.91 -24.53 -24.46
N LYS A 413 -1.71 -23.49 -25.25
CA LYS A 413 -0.99 -23.52 -26.54
C LYS A 413 0.51 -23.77 -26.30
N LEU A 414 1.13 -23.10 -25.31
CA LEU A 414 2.54 -23.24 -24.96
C LEU A 414 2.89 -24.66 -24.50
N LEU A 415 1.98 -25.36 -23.85
CA LEU A 415 2.16 -26.76 -23.45
C LEU A 415 2.28 -27.74 -24.66
N GLY A 416 2.17 -27.27 -25.89
CA GLY A 416 2.41 -28.06 -27.13
C GLY A 416 1.33 -29.12 -27.42
N LYS A 417 1.69 -30.19 -28.18
CA LYS A 417 0.79 -31.29 -28.55
C LYS A 417 0.84 -32.41 -27.51
N GLY A 418 -0.30 -32.98 -27.15
CA GLY A 418 -0.43 -34.10 -26.21
C GLY A 418 -1.63 -33.94 -25.27
N LYS A 419 -2.03 -34.99 -24.59
CA LYS A 419 -3.06 -34.94 -23.53
C LYS A 419 -2.36 -34.96 -22.18
N SER A 420 -2.70 -34.02 -21.31
CA SER A 420 -2.28 -33.99 -19.90
C SER A 420 -3.44 -33.55 -19.02
N SER A 421 -3.39 -33.83 -17.73
CA SER A 421 -4.38 -33.39 -16.75
C SER A 421 -4.51 -31.87 -16.76
N LEU A 422 -3.37 -31.15 -16.82
CA LEU A 422 -3.30 -29.69 -16.90
C LEU A 422 -4.03 -29.14 -18.13
N LYS A 423 -3.80 -29.71 -19.34
CA LYS A 423 -4.51 -29.26 -20.56
C LYS A 423 -6.00 -29.49 -20.51
N ASN A 424 -6.42 -30.61 -19.89
CA ASN A 424 -7.84 -30.89 -19.71
C ASN A 424 -8.47 -29.89 -18.75
N ALA A 425 -7.80 -29.56 -17.65
CA ALA A 425 -8.26 -28.55 -16.70
C ALA A 425 -8.36 -27.16 -17.35
N LEU A 426 -7.32 -26.71 -18.07
CA LEU A 426 -7.33 -25.45 -18.83
C LEU A 426 -8.47 -25.40 -19.87
N THR A 427 -8.78 -26.56 -20.50
CA THR A 427 -9.89 -26.63 -21.47
C THR A 427 -11.22 -26.38 -20.79
N LYS A 428 -11.49 -27.03 -19.65
CA LYS A 428 -12.75 -26.85 -18.92
C LYS A 428 -12.97 -25.40 -18.47
N VAL A 429 -11.92 -24.74 -18.00
CA VAL A 429 -11.99 -23.31 -17.66
C VAL A 429 -12.29 -22.46 -18.90
N ASN A 430 -11.61 -22.73 -20.02
CA ASN A 430 -11.86 -22.02 -21.27
C ASN A 430 -13.30 -22.21 -21.79
N ASP A 431 -13.92 -23.36 -21.58
CA ASP A 431 -15.29 -23.66 -21.99
C ASP A 431 -16.29 -22.73 -21.25
N VAL A 432 -16.09 -22.46 -19.96
CA VAL A 432 -16.91 -21.49 -19.20
C VAL A 432 -16.76 -20.08 -19.77
N PHE A 433 -15.57 -19.65 -20.18
CA PHE A 433 -15.41 -18.36 -20.86
C PHE A 433 -16.17 -18.30 -22.20
N ILE A 434 -16.26 -19.40 -22.92
CA ILE A 434 -17.05 -19.48 -24.16
C ILE A 434 -18.53 -19.33 -23.86
N GLU A 435 -19.04 -19.99 -22.82
CA GLU A 435 -20.44 -19.84 -22.37
C GLU A 435 -20.75 -18.40 -21.95
N TRP A 436 -19.86 -17.80 -21.17
CA TRP A 436 -20.01 -16.40 -20.77
C TRP A 436 -19.97 -15.42 -21.93
N ARG A 437 -19.21 -15.71 -22.99
CA ARG A 437 -19.25 -14.92 -24.23
C ARG A 437 -20.63 -14.97 -24.88
N HIS A 438 -21.20 -16.15 -25.03
CA HIS A 438 -22.55 -16.30 -25.62
C HIS A 438 -23.61 -15.58 -24.80
N ARG A 439 -23.57 -15.74 -23.48
CA ARG A 439 -24.45 -15.01 -22.57
C ARG A 439 -24.29 -13.49 -22.67
N ALA A 440 -23.06 -12.98 -22.77
CA ALA A 440 -22.82 -11.54 -22.94
C ALA A 440 -23.38 -11.02 -24.28
N GLU A 441 -23.35 -11.83 -25.32
CA GLU A 441 -23.95 -11.51 -26.62
C GLU A 441 -25.47 -11.45 -26.56
N GLU A 442 -26.10 -12.41 -25.89
CA GLU A 442 -27.57 -12.48 -25.70
C GLU A 442 -28.08 -11.31 -24.83
N GLU A 443 -27.44 -11.03 -23.69
CA GLU A 443 -27.83 -9.95 -22.79
C GLU A 443 -27.65 -8.56 -23.43
N THR A 444 -26.64 -8.38 -24.29
CA THR A 444 -26.43 -7.13 -25.03
C THR A 444 -27.52 -6.88 -26.04
N ALA A 445 -27.95 -7.91 -26.74
CA ALA A 445 -29.05 -7.83 -27.69
C ALA A 445 -30.36 -7.42 -27.01
N ALA A 446 -30.57 -7.80 -25.74
CA ALA A 446 -31.73 -7.46 -24.94
C ALA A 446 -31.70 -6.04 -24.33
N ARG A 447 -30.52 -5.38 -24.25
CA ARG A 447 -30.30 -4.09 -23.53
C ARG A 447 -29.88 -2.91 -24.42
N ASP A 448 -30.20 -2.87 -25.69
CA ASP A 448 -29.84 -1.79 -26.63
C ASP A 448 -28.33 -1.51 -26.78
N GLY A 449 -27.45 -2.43 -26.39
CA GLY A 449 -25.99 -2.35 -26.65
C GLY A 449 -25.24 -1.21 -26.02
N ARG A 450 -25.83 -0.45 -25.09
CA ARG A 450 -25.30 0.81 -24.51
C ARG A 450 -23.91 0.69 -23.89
N PHE A 451 -23.55 -0.48 -23.36
CA PHE A 451 -22.31 -0.73 -22.65
C PHE A 451 -21.47 -1.89 -23.26
N GLY A 452 -21.68 -2.21 -24.55
CA GLY A 452 -21.01 -3.32 -25.14
C GLY A 452 -21.49 -4.67 -24.57
N LYS A 453 -20.73 -5.74 -24.84
CA LYS A 453 -21.06 -7.10 -24.39
C LYS A 453 -20.65 -7.31 -22.94
N THR A 454 -21.33 -6.68 -21.98
CA THR A 454 -21.01 -6.77 -20.55
C THR A 454 -22.26 -7.14 -19.75
N PHE A 455 -22.13 -8.10 -18.84
CA PHE A 455 -23.14 -8.40 -17.82
C PHE A 455 -22.52 -8.57 -16.43
N PHE A 456 -23.38 -8.55 -15.41
CA PHE A 456 -22.98 -8.63 -14.02
C PHE A 456 -23.77 -9.71 -13.29
N LEU A 457 -23.09 -10.38 -12.36
CA LEU A 457 -23.69 -11.32 -11.41
C LEU A 457 -23.43 -10.80 -9.99
N LYS A 458 -24.45 -10.83 -9.14
CA LYS A 458 -24.33 -10.47 -7.72
C LYS A 458 -23.69 -11.57 -6.88
N GLU A 459 -23.68 -12.77 -7.40
CA GLU A 459 -23.10 -13.95 -6.76
C GLU A 459 -21.84 -14.40 -7.50
N ARG A 460 -20.91 -14.99 -6.78
CA ARG A 460 -19.76 -15.63 -7.40
C ARG A 460 -20.17 -16.85 -8.21
N SER A 461 -19.36 -17.28 -9.13
CA SER A 461 -19.57 -18.52 -9.88
C SER A 461 -18.86 -19.67 -9.17
N GLU A 462 -19.59 -20.37 -8.28
CA GLU A 462 -19.04 -21.52 -7.53
C GLU A 462 -18.49 -22.61 -8.47
N GLU A 463 -19.15 -22.85 -9.60
CA GLU A 463 -18.69 -23.79 -10.61
C GLU A 463 -17.32 -23.38 -11.18
N PHE A 464 -17.16 -22.11 -11.51
CA PHE A 464 -15.91 -21.59 -12.06
C PHE A 464 -14.80 -21.64 -11.00
N ASP A 465 -15.08 -21.24 -9.76
CA ASP A 465 -14.15 -21.30 -8.65
C ASP A 465 -13.70 -22.75 -8.36
N HIS A 466 -14.63 -23.72 -8.47
CA HIS A 466 -14.30 -25.13 -8.32
C HIS A 466 -13.38 -25.63 -9.45
N LEU A 467 -13.61 -25.19 -10.70
CA LEU A 467 -12.73 -25.54 -11.83
C LEU A 467 -11.33 -24.95 -11.66
N LEU A 468 -11.23 -23.70 -11.17
CA LEU A 468 -9.97 -23.05 -10.88
C LEU A 468 -9.21 -23.76 -9.74
N ASN A 469 -9.89 -24.14 -8.65
CA ASN A 469 -9.27 -24.94 -7.58
C ASN A 469 -8.71 -26.25 -8.11
N ARG A 470 -9.46 -26.95 -8.98
CA ARG A 470 -8.99 -28.19 -9.62
C ARG A 470 -7.87 -27.99 -10.64
N LEU A 471 -7.68 -26.78 -11.15
CA LEU A 471 -6.56 -26.43 -12.02
C LEU A 471 -5.27 -26.20 -11.24
N CYS A 472 -5.34 -25.74 -9.98
CA CYS A 472 -4.15 -25.42 -9.18
C CYS A 472 -3.21 -26.64 -9.03
N GLU A 473 -3.73 -27.80 -8.64
CA GLU A 473 -2.93 -29.00 -8.42
C GLU A 473 -2.10 -29.45 -9.65
N PRO A 474 -2.69 -29.67 -10.85
CA PRO A 474 -1.90 -30.04 -12.03
C PRO A 474 -1.01 -28.91 -12.54
N LEU A 475 -1.31 -27.64 -12.23
CA LEU A 475 -0.49 -26.49 -12.57
C LEU A 475 0.73 -26.40 -11.66
N GLU A 476 0.54 -26.59 -10.35
CA GLU A 476 1.62 -26.67 -9.37
C GLU A 476 2.56 -27.82 -9.69
N ALA A 477 2.03 -29.03 -9.92
CA ALA A 477 2.84 -30.18 -10.30
C ALA A 477 3.68 -29.92 -11.58
N TRP A 478 3.10 -29.24 -12.57
CA TRP A 478 3.86 -28.91 -13.76
C TRP A 478 4.98 -27.89 -13.49
N LEU A 479 4.72 -26.86 -12.68
CA LEU A 479 5.71 -25.85 -12.31
C LEU A 479 6.84 -26.42 -11.46
N ASP A 480 6.54 -27.38 -10.59
CA ASP A 480 7.56 -28.10 -9.79
C ASP A 480 8.46 -28.98 -10.67
N ASP A 481 7.88 -29.65 -11.69
CA ASP A 481 8.64 -30.47 -12.62
C ASP A 481 9.51 -29.65 -13.62
N HIS A 482 9.14 -28.37 -13.84
CA HIS A 482 9.76 -27.51 -14.87
C HIS A 482 10.26 -26.19 -14.23
N ARG A 483 11.27 -26.28 -13.39
CA ARG A 483 11.78 -25.14 -12.59
C ARG A 483 12.65 -24.15 -13.35
N GLU A 484 13.11 -24.49 -14.54
CA GLU A 484 13.90 -23.57 -15.37
C GLU A 484 13.00 -22.49 -16.00
N PRO A 485 13.34 -21.20 -15.85
CA PRO A 485 12.51 -20.11 -16.38
C PRO A 485 12.62 -20.05 -17.90
N ASP A 486 11.58 -20.50 -18.57
CA ASP A 486 11.34 -20.28 -20.01
C ASP A 486 10.02 -19.52 -20.22
N GLU A 487 9.65 -19.28 -21.49
CA GLU A 487 8.41 -18.61 -21.85
C GLU A 487 7.19 -19.35 -21.31
N THR A 488 7.20 -20.68 -21.35
CA THR A 488 6.09 -21.52 -20.86
C THR A 488 5.98 -21.46 -19.34
N HIS A 489 7.09 -21.62 -18.64
CA HIS A 489 7.15 -21.50 -17.18
C HIS A 489 6.65 -20.13 -16.72
N THR A 490 7.15 -19.05 -17.34
CA THR A 490 6.76 -17.68 -16.99
C THR A 490 5.26 -17.44 -17.18
N ALA A 491 4.69 -17.90 -18.30
CA ALA A 491 3.27 -17.75 -18.60
C ALA A 491 2.39 -18.57 -17.64
N LEU A 492 2.78 -19.81 -17.33
CA LEU A 492 2.03 -20.66 -16.40
C LEU A 492 2.15 -20.19 -14.96
N LEU A 493 3.30 -19.70 -14.54
CA LEU A 493 3.51 -19.11 -13.23
C LEU A 493 2.65 -17.84 -13.04
N GLN A 494 2.60 -16.96 -14.04
CA GLN A 494 1.73 -15.79 -14.00
C GLN A 494 0.26 -16.20 -13.92
N LEU A 495 -0.17 -17.16 -14.75
CA LEU A 495 -1.53 -17.69 -14.71
C LEU A 495 -1.87 -18.28 -13.34
N TYR A 496 -0.93 -18.99 -12.70
CA TYR A 496 -1.11 -19.52 -11.36
C TYR A 496 -1.36 -18.39 -10.35
N PHE A 497 -0.56 -17.33 -10.36
CA PHE A 497 -0.75 -16.19 -9.47
C PHE A 497 -2.10 -15.48 -9.72
N ASP A 498 -2.50 -15.32 -10.97
CA ASP A 498 -3.79 -14.73 -11.32
C ASP A 498 -4.96 -15.59 -10.83
N VAL A 499 -4.88 -16.92 -10.97
CA VAL A 499 -5.87 -17.87 -10.46
C VAL A 499 -5.94 -17.82 -8.92
N ARG A 500 -4.80 -17.80 -8.24
CA ARG A 500 -4.75 -17.71 -6.77
C ARG A 500 -5.29 -16.36 -6.26
N ALA A 501 -5.02 -15.26 -6.97
CA ALA A 501 -5.60 -13.96 -6.67
C ALA A 501 -7.13 -13.99 -6.80
N TRP A 502 -7.64 -14.61 -7.86
CA TRP A 502 -9.09 -14.83 -8.04
C TRP A 502 -9.71 -15.61 -6.91
N LEU A 503 -9.14 -16.75 -6.56
CA LEU A 503 -9.67 -17.64 -5.50
C LEU A 503 -9.67 -16.96 -4.13
N ARG A 504 -8.65 -16.16 -3.83
CA ARG A 504 -8.61 -15.35 -2.59
C ARG A 504 -9.74 -14.34 -2.52
N VAL A 505 -10.03 -13.65 -3.62
CA VAL A 505 -11.17 -12.72 -3.68
C VAL A 505 -12.50 -13.49 -3.59
N ALA A 506 -12.59 -14.67 -4.22
CA ALA A 506 -13.77 -15.53 -4.12
C ALA A 506 -14.07 -15.96 -2.68
N ASP A 507 -13.05 -16.17 -1.84
CA ASP A 507 -13.22 -16.53 -0.41
C ASP A 507 -13.82 -15.38 0.42
N THR A 508 -13.62 -14.13 -0.01
CA THR A 508 -14.14 -12.92 0.65
C THR A 508 -15.34 -12.30 -0.07
N PHE A 509 -15.80 -12.93 -1.16
CA PHE A 509 -16.86 -12.40 -2.00
C PHE A 509 -18.22 -12.42 -1.27
N ASP A 510 -18.76 -11.22 -1.06
CA ASP A 510 -20.05 -10.99 -0.41
C ASP A 510 -20.86 -9.92 -1.16
N ASP A 511 -21.85 -9.31 -0.51
CA ASP A 511 -22.72 -8.25 -1.07
C ASP A 511 -21.95 -6.97 -1.45
N HIS A 512 -20.68 -6.81 -1.03
CA HIS A 512 -19.81 -5.69 -1.41
C HIS A 512 -19.08 -5.92 -2.73
N PHE A 513 -19.30 -7.05 -3.37
CA PHE A 513 -18.68 -7.43 -4.65
C PHE A 513 -19.70 -7.60 -5.78
N VAL A 514 -19.16 -7.66 -6.98
CA VAL A 514 -19.91 -8.04 -8.18
C VAL A 514 -18.99 -8.78 -9.14
N LEU A 515 -19.46 -9.82 -9.77
CA LEU A 515 -18.78 -10.50 -10.85
C LEU A 515 -19.15 -9.86 -12.19
N GLN A 516 -18.20 -9.21 -12.83
CA GLN A 516 -18.33 -8.58 -14.14
C GLN A 516 -17.76 -9.50 -15.22
N ILE A 517 -18.55 -9.77 -16.26
CA ILE A 517 -18.11 -10.47 -17.47
C ILE A 517 -18.21 -9.52 -18.65
N THR A 518 -17.10 -9.36 -19.38
CA THR A 518 -17.02 -8.49 -20.56
C THR A 518 -16.45 -9.27 -21.73
N ALA A 519 -17.14 -9.28 -22.86
CA ALA A 519 -16.68 -9.90 -24.10
C ALA A 519 -16.32 -8.84 -25.15
N SER A 520 -15.14 -9.01 -25.78
CA SER A 520 -14.65 -8.16 -26.87
C SER A 520 -14.04 -9.04 -27.97
N GLY A 521 -14.76 -9.26 -29.04
CA GLY A 521 -14.36 -10.23 -30.08
C GLY A 521 -14.27 -11.65 -29.50
N SER A 522 -13.10 -12.28 -29.61
CA SER A 522 -12.81 -13.60 -29.02
C SER A 522 -12.40 -13.56 -27.56
N GLU A 523 -12.01 -12.38 -27.04
CA GLU A 523 -11.61 -12.19 -25.66
C GLU A 523 -12.79 -12.11 -24.71
N VAL A 524 -12.67 -12.74 -23.56
CA VAL A 524 -13.60 -12.63 -22.44
C VAL A 524 -12.81 -12.34 -21.17
N ARG A 525 -13.17 -11.26 -20.50
CA ARG A 525 -12.61 -10.89 -19.20
C ARG A 525 -13.66 -11.08 -18.13
N ALA A 526 -13.35 -11.89 -17.16
CA ALA A 526 -14.10 -12.01 -15.91
C ALA A 526 -13.37 -11.22 -14.81
N ALA A 527 -14.13 -10.49 -14.00
CA ALA A 527 -13.54 -9.71 -12.90
C ALA A 527 -14.46 -9.73 -11.68
N GLN A 528 -13.94 -10.17 -10.55
CA GLN A 528 -14.55 -9.97 -9.24
C GLN A 528 -14.17 -8.56 -8.78
N LEU A 529 -15.13 -7.66 -8.77
CA LEU A 529 -14.92 -6.25 -8.43
C LEU A 529 -15.40 -5.96 -7.03
N CYS A 530 -14.51 -5.50 -6.18
CA CYS A 530 -14.87 -4.89 -4.91
C CYS A 530 -15.53 -3.53 -5.18
N LEU A 531 -16.75 -3.35 -4.74
CA LEU A 531 -17.53 -2.09 -4.84
C LEU A 531 -17.32 -1.22 -3.60
N ASP A 532 -17.26 -1.84 -2.42
CA ASP A 532 -17.07 -1.17 -1.14
C ASP A 532 -15.91 -1.83 -0.35
N PRO A 533 -14.75 -1.18 -0.22
CA PRO A 533 -13.60 -1.72 0.48
C PRO A 533 -13.58 -1.38 1.98
N SER A 534 -14.64 -0.75 2.50
CA SER A 534 -14.65 -0.15 3.84
C SER A 534 -14.37 -1.15 4.96
N ALA A 535 -14.86 -2.38 4.87
CA ALA A 535 -14.62 -3.43 5.87
C ALA A 535 -13.14 -3.81 5.93
N PHE A 536 -12.50 -4.03 4.77
CA PHE A 536 -11.06 -4.38 4.71
C PHE A 536 -10.17 -3.27 5.24
N LEU A 537 -10.52 -2.02 4.94
CA LEU A 537 -9.78 -0.87 5.46
C LEU A 537 -9.97 -0.70 6.97
N ALA A 538 -11.18 -0.95 7.48
CA ALA A 538 -11.45 -0.94 8.91
C ALA A 538 -10.61 -1.98 9.66
N ASP A 539 -10.54 -3.22 9.13
CA ASP A 539 -9.72 -4.29 9.69
C ASP A 539 -8.23 -3.91 9.70
N SER A 540 -7.74 -3.32 8.60
CA SER A 540 -6.35 -2.84 8.53
C SER A 540 -6.05 -1.73 9.54
N PHE A 541 -6.96 -0.77 9.72
CA PHE A 541 -6.79 0.29 10.72
C PHE A 541 -6.88 -0.23 12.15
N ALA A 542 -7.62 -1.31 12.40
CA ALA A 542 -7.71 -1.94 13.72
C ALA A 542 -6.38 -2.58 14.18
N LEU A 543 -5.43 -2.81 13.27
CA LEU A 543 -4.09 -3.29 13.58
C LEU A 543 -3.21 -2.23 14.26
N GLY A 544 -3.59 -0.96 14.22
CA GLY A 544 -2.84 0.14 14.83
C GLY A 544 -3.60 0.86 15.92
N ARG A 545 -2.86 1.58 16.77
CA ARG A 545 -3.39 2.44 17.81
C ARG A 545 -4.13 3.65 17.24
N ALA A 546 -3.57 4.28 16.20
CA ALA A 546 -4.08 5.51 15.63
C ALA A 546 -3.89 5.58 14.13
N ALA A 547 -4.85 6.22 13.43
CA ALA A 547 -4.76 6.50 12.01
C ALA A 547 -5.10 7.97 11.71
N VAL A 548 -4.22 8.64 10.95
CA VAL A 548 -4.42 10.01 10.46
C VAL A 548 -4.49 9.97 8.94
N LEU A 549 -5.68 10.13 8.40
CA LEU A 549 -5.93 10.21 6.96
C LEU A 549 -5.96 11.68 6.55
N PHE A 550 -5.04 12.10 5.71
CA PHE A 550 -4.94 13.51 5.33
C PHE A 550 -4.75 13.70 3.83
N SER A 551 -5.36 14.77 3.32
CA SER A 551 -5.23 15.20 1.92
C SER A 551 -5.72 16.64 1.75
N ALA A 552 -5.43 17.23 0.58
CA ALA A 552 -6.00 18.51 0.20
C ALA A 552 -7.52 18.41 -0.11
N THR A 553 -7.99 17.26 -0.50
CA THR A 553 -9.36 17.03 -1.01
C THR A 553 -10.02 15.83 -0.34
N LEU A 554 -10.62 16.05 0.83
CA LEU A 554 -11.40 15.05 1.58
C LEU A 554 -12.85 15.54 1.83
N ALA A 555 -13.45 16.13 0.81
CA ALA A 555 -14.82 16.62 0.90
C ALA A 555 -15.79 15.81 0.00
N PRO A 556 -16.95 15.43 0.51
CA PRO A 556 -17.41 15.58 1.88
C PRO A 556 -16.77 14.55 2.81
N ALA A 557 -16.56 14.91 4.07
CA ALA A 557 -15.91 14.02 5.05
C ALA A 557 -16.68 12.70 5.26
N SER A 558 -18.01 12.73 5.21
CA SER A 558 -18.87 11.52 5.34
C SER A 558 -18.52 10.47 4.28
N TYR A 559 -18.35 10.87 3.03
CA TYR A 559 -17.97 9.98 1.93
C TYR A 559 -16.67 9.23 2.21
N TYR A 560 -15.66 9.94 2.72
CA TYR A 560 -14.37 9.29 3.02
C TYR A 560 -14.43 8.47 4.30
N LYS A 561 -15.17 8.91 5.32
CA LYS A 561 -15.40 8.10 6.51
C LYS A 561 -16.04 6.76 6.18
N ASP A 562 -17.06 6.80 5.33
CA ASP A 562 -17.77 5.59 4.89
C ASP A 562 -16.83 4.65 4.12
N LEU A 563 -16.19 5.15 3.06
CA LEU A 563 -15.37 4.32 2.16
C LEU A 563 -14.04 3.87 2.75
N CYS A 564 -13.50 4.61 3.72
CA CYS A 564 -12.29 4.20 4.45
C CYS A 564 -12.58 3.33 5.67
N GLY A 565 -13.86 3.02 5.96
CA GLY A 565 -14.21 2.20 7.12
C GLY A 565 -13.89 2.84 8.47
N VAL A 566 -13.97 4.18 8.54
CA VAL A 566 -13.66 4.97 9.74
C VAL A 566 -14.82 5.89 10.15
N PRO A 567 -16.04 5.34 10.40
CA PRO A 567 -17.25 6.14 10.63
C PRO A 567 -17.11 7.07 11.83
N GLU A 568 -16.41 6.64 12.87
CA GLU A 568 -16.22 7.40 14.10
C GLU A 568 -15.01 8.36 14.03
N ALA A 569 -14.30 8.39 12.92
CA ALA A 569 -13.15 9.26 12.76
C ALA A 569 -13.53 10.73 13.01
N ARG A 570 -12.70 11.42 13.77
CA ARG A 570 -12.82 12.86 13.91
C ARG A 570 -12.48 13.52 12.58
N ALA A 571 -13.29 14.47 12.11
CA ALA A 571 -13.05 15.19 10.86
C ALA A 571 -12.67 16.65 11.12
N VAL A 572 -11.57 17.08 10.51
CA VAL A 572 -11.08 18.46 10.58
C VAL A 572 -10.85 18.98 9.16
N ALA A 573 -11.44 20.11 8.83
CA ALA A 573 -11.20 20.82 7.58
C ALA A 573 -10.53 22.17 7.88
N LEU A 574 -9.33 22.35 7.33
CA LEU A 574 -8.56 23.57 7.53
C LEU A 574 -8.87 24.59 6.45
N ARG A 575 -8.80 25.88 6.82
CA ARG A 575 -8.87 26.96 5.85
C ARG A 575 -7.55 27.08 5.09
N SER A 576 -7.60 27.60 3.85
CA SER A 576 -6.39 27.93 3.10
C SER A 576 -5.51 28.91 3.91
N PRO A 577 -4.19 28.67 3.98
CA PRO A 577 -3.27 29.59 4.66
C PRO A 577 -2.99 30.85 3.85
N PHE A 578 -3.49 30.93 2.62
CA PHE A 578 -3.21 32.01 1.68
C PHE A 578 -4.32 33.05 1.69
N PRO A 579 -3.98 34.35 1.44
CA PRO A 579 -4.97 35.39 1.32
C PRO A 579 -5.97 35.11 0.18
N ALA A 580 -7.26 35.25 0.43
CA ALA A 580 -8.30 35.01 -0.57
C ALA A 580 -8.15 35.94 -1.80
N GLY A 581 -7.65 37.15 -1.62
CA GLY A 581 -7.38 38.12 -2.69
C GLY A 581 -6.27 37.65 -3.67
N ASN A 582 -5.45 36.68 -3.29
CA ASN A 582 -4.42 36.13 -4.19
C ASN A 582 -5.00 35.14 -5.21
N GLN A 583 -6.24 34.69 -5.03
CA GLN A 583 -6.88 33.73 -5.91
C GLN A 583 -8.12 34.31 -6.57
N GLY A 584 -8.03 34.62 -7.87
CA GLY A 584 -9.19 34.98 -8.68
C GLY A 584 -10.02 33.74 -8.99
N LEU A 585 -11.27 33.70 -8.53
CA LEU A 585 -12.17 32.61 -8.76
C LEU A 585 -13.36 33.04 -9.62
N PHE A 586 -13.46 32.45 -10.81
CA PHE A 586 -14.49 32.78 -11.78
C PHE A 586 -15.20 31.53 -12.27
N CYS A 587 -16.51 31.62 -12.50
CA CYS A 587 -17.29 30.49 -13.03
C CYS A 587 -18.16 31.00 -14.22
N ILE A 588 -17.96 30.38 -15.38
CA ILE A 588 -18.83 30.56 -16.54
C ILE A 588 -20.06 29.67 -16.34
N GLY A 589 -21.16 30.27 -15.89
CA GLY A 589 -22.33 29.50 -15.40
C GLY A 589 -23.42 29.25 -16.46
N ASN A 590 -23.25 29.72 -17.69
CA ASN A 590 -24.22 29.58 -18.80
C ASN A 590 -23.79 28.56 -19.87
N VAL A 591 -22.69 27.82 -19.66
CA VAL A 591 -22.17 26.80 -20.58
C VAL A 591 -22.40 25.41 -20.04
N SER A 592 -22.92 24.51 -20.88
CA SER A 592 -23.06 23.10 -20.58
C SER A 592 -21.95 22.29 -21.28
N THR A 593 -21.12 21.60 -20.52
CA THR A 593 -20.07 20.70 -21.05
C THR A 593 -20.52 19.23 -20.99
N ARG A 594 -21.83 18.95 -20.85
CA ARG A 594 -22.38 17.59 -20.94
C ARG A 594 -22.11 17.02 -22.32
N TYR A 595 -21.97 15.69 -22.38
CA TYR A 595 -21.57 14.99 -23.60
C TYR A 595 -22.34 15.45 -24.84
N LYS A 596 -23.66 15.59 -24.74
CA LYS A 596 -24.55 16.02 -25.84
C LYS A 596 -24.38 17.51 -26.24
N ASP A 597 -23.81 18.34 -25.37
CA ASP A 597 -23.71 19.79 -25.52
C ASP A 597 -22.28 20.23 -25.86
N ARG A 598 -21.33 19.28 -25.97
CA ARG A 598 -19.88 19.57 -26.10
C ARG A 598 -19.55 20.35 -27.35
N ASP A 599 -20.08 19.96 -28.49
CA ASP A 599 -19.80 20.66 -29.78
C ASP A 599 -20.27 22.12 -29.74
N ALA A 600 -21.46 22.37 -29.17
CA ALA A 600 -21.97 23.72 -28.98
C ALA A 600 -21.19 24.55 -27.95
N SER A 601 -20.47 23.91 -27.03
CA SER A 601 -19.69 24.59 -26.00
C SER A 601 -18.27 24.98 -26.42
N LEU A 602 -17.71 24.40 -27.50
CA LEU A 602 -16.33 24.58 -27.92
C LEU A 602 -15.94 26.04 -28.14
N ALA A 603 -16.75 26.82 -28.82
CA ALA A 603 -16.45 28.22 -29.10
C ALA A 603 -16.38 29.05 -27.80
N ILE A 604 -17.32 28.86 -26.88
CA ILE A 604 -17.36 29.59 -25.62
C ILE A 604 -16.22 29.18 -24.70
N VAL A 605 -15.89 27.86 -24.68
CA VAL A 605 -14.74 27.35 -23.92
C VAL A 605 -13.44 27.97 -24.46
N ALA A 606 -13.23 27.96 -25.78
CA ALA A 606 -12.03 28.54 -26.40
C ALA A 606 -11.90 30.05 -26.10
N GLU A 607 -12.97 30.81 -26.27
CA GLU A 607 -12.98 32.24 -25.99
C GLU A 607 -12.76 32.56 -24.51
N SER A 608 -13.37 31.80 -23.60
CA SER A 608 -13.18 31.99 -22.16
C SER A 608 -11.74 31.70 -21.73
N LEU A 609 -11.10 30.66 -22.30
CA LEU A 609 -9.69 30.37 -22.06
C LEU A 609 -8.78 31.44 -22.66
N ALA A 610 -9.06 31.92 -23.86
CA ALA A 610 -8.32 33.00 -24.50
C ALA A 610 -8.41 34.31 -23.70
N THR A 611 -9.59 34.68 -23.22
CA THR A 611 -9.81 35.86 -22.35
C THR A 611 -8.98 35.74 -21.06
N MET A 612 -8.93 34.55 -20.43
CA MET A 612 -8.09 34.31 -19.26
C MET A 612 -6.61 34.50 -19.57
N VAL A 613 -6.12 34.00 -20.71
CA VAL A 613 -4.70 34.06 -21.10
C VAL A 613 -4.30 35.47 -21.53
N ARG A 614 -5.19 36.22 -22.19
CA ARG A 614 -4.94 37.63 -22.64
C ARG A 614 -4.89 38.60 -21.47
N ALA A 615 -5.55 38.30 -20.35
CA ALA A 615 -5.60 39.18 -19.19
C ALA A 615 -4.22 39.40 -18.53
N ARG A 616 -3.31 38.47 -18.63
CA ARG A 616 -1.92 38.57 -18.12
C ARG A 616 -1.00 37.62 -18.85
N CYS A 617 0.18 38.08 -19.25
CA CYS A 617 1.22 37.24 -19.79
C CYS A 617 1.72 36.23 -18.72
N GLY A 618 1.72 34.95 -19.04
CA GLY A 618 2.11 33.87 -18.12
C GLY A 618 1.76 32.49 -18.62
N ASN A 619 1.93 31.49 -17.76
CA ASN A 619 1.65 30.11 -18.08
C ASN A 619 0.31 29.66 -17.48
N TYR A 620 -0.44 28.91 -18.26
CA TYR A 620 -1.79 28.47 -17.95
C TYR A 620 -1.97 26.96 -18.26
N LEU A 621 -2.84 26.27 -17.52
CA LEU A 621 -3.29 24.91 -17.82
C LEU A 621 -4.81 24.87 -17.97
N ALA A 622 -5.30 24.18 -19.00
CA ALA A 622 -6.72 23.90 -19.20
C ALA A 622 -6.97 22.41 -19.02
N PHE A 623 -7.82 22.05 -18.05
CA PHE A 623 -8.16 20.67 -17.72
C PHE A 623 -9.52 20.26 -18.29
N PHE A 624 -9.53 19.12 -18.99
CA PHE A 624 -10.72 18.58 -19.67
C PHE A 624 -11.11 17.21 -19.10
N PRO A 625 -12.39 16.80 -19.18
CA PRO A 625 -12.87 15.53 -18.65
C PRO A 625 -12.49 14.30 -19.50
N SER A 626 -12.00 14.49 -20.73
CA SER A 626 -11.59 13.40 -21.62
C SER A 626 -10.65 13.90 -22.72
N TYR A 627 -9.82 12.99 -23.25
CA TYR A 627 -8.94 13.28 -24.39
C TYR A 627 -9.71 13.76 -25.62
N ALA A 628 -10.79 13.11 -25.99
CA ALA A 628 -11.57 13.49 -27.18
C ALA A 628 -12.09 14.93 -27.10
N TYR A 629 -12.59 15.36 -25.95
CA TYR A 629 -13.06 16.73 -25.78
C TYR A 629 -11.90 17.74 -25.73
N MET A 630 -10.79 17.37 -25.08
CA MET A 630 -9.56 18.17 -25.08
C MET A 630 -9.04 18.39 -26.50
N GLU A 631 -8.98 17.36 -27.33
CA GLU A 631 -8.51 17.46 -28.72
C GLU A 631 -9.40 18.38 -29.56
N GLN A 632 -10.72 18.27 -29.43
CA GLN A 632 -11.66 19.16 -30.12
C GLN A 632 -11.47 20.61 -29.67
N ALA A 633 -11.35 20.85 -28.35
CA ALA A 633 -11.15 22.18 -27.80
C ALA A 633 -9.78 22.76 -28.18
N TYR A 634 -8.73 21.93 -28.22
CA TYR A 634 -7.40 22.36 -28.67
C TYR A 634 -7.41 22.78 -30.14
N ALA A 635 -8.03 22.02 -31.03
CA ALA A 635 -8.15 22.35 -32.44
C ALA A 635 -8.92 23.66 -32.63
N GLN A 636 -10.07 23.82 -31.96
CA GLN A 636 -10.88 25.02 -32.00
C GLN A 636 -10.11 26.24 -31.47
N PHE A 637 -9.38 26.09 -30.35
CA PHE A 637 -8.57 27.17 -29.76
C PHE A 637 -7.44 27.59 -30.69
N LYS A 638 -6.72 26.66 -31.29
CA LYS A 638 -5.62 26.95 -32.20
C LYS A 638 -6.06 27.67 -33.49
N GLU A 639 -7.27 27.36 -33.96
CA GLU A 639 -7.88 28.00 -35.12
C GLU A 639 -8.29 29.46 -34.80
N HIS A 640 -8.91 29.68 -33.62
CA HIS A 640 -9.49 31.00 -33.27
C HIS A 640 -8.51 31.92 -32.56
N CYS A 641 -7.46 31.41 -31.92
CA CYS A 641 -6.48 32.18 -31.16
C CYS A 641 -5.04 31.83 -31.57
N PRO A 642 -4.67 31.97 -32.85
CA PRO A 642 -3.36 31.55 -33.36
C PRO A 642 -2.18 32.33 -32.73
N GLU A 643 -2.45 33.50 -32.14
CA GLU A 643 -1.47 34.35 -31.44
C GLU A 643 -1.04 33.79 -30.08
N ILE A 644 -1.80 32.86 -29.49
CA ILE A 644 -1.47 32.24 -28.17
C ILE A 644 -0.76 30.94 -28.39
N ASN A 645 0.44 30.79 -27.81
CA ASN A 645 1.16 29.54 -27.81
C ASN A 645 0.40 28.49 -26.99
N CYS A 646 0.15 27.33 -27.60
CA CYS A 646 -0.52 26.24 -26.90
C CYS A 646 0.14 24.87 -27.16
N ILE A 647 0.14 24.04 -26.14
CA ILE A 647 0.61 22.66 -26.15
C ILE A 647 -0.46 21.75 -25.57
N LYS A 648 -0.41 20.46 -25.90
CA LYS A 648 -1.38 19.51 -25.37
C LYS A 648 -0.71 18.26 -24.83
N GLN A 649 -1.36 17.63 -23.88
CA GLN A 649 -1.03 16.32 -23.39
C GLN A 649 -1.31 15.26 -24.45
N GLU A 650 -0.31 14.43 -24.77
CA GLU A 650 -0.49 13.25 -25.61
C GLU A 650 -0.95 12.05 -24.77
N ASN A 651 -1.60 11.08 -25.45
CA ASN A 651 -2.02 9.85 -24.79
C ASN A 651 -0.80 8.95 -24.51
N ALA A 652 -0.76 8.33 -23.34
CA ALA A 652 0.30 7.38 -22.95
C ALA A 652 1.73 7.95 -22.97
N MET A 653 1.92 9.23 -22.54
CA MET A 653 3.25 9.84 -22.41
C MET A 653 4.14 9.05 -21.42
N ASP A 654 5.38 8.81 -21.81
CA ASP A 654 6.42 8.31 -20.92
C ASP A 654 6.95 9.38 -19.96
N GLU A 655 7.86 9.05 -19.05
CA GLU A 655 8.39 9.99 -18.06
C GLU A 655 9.22 11.12 -18.71
N GLN A 656 9.93 10.85 -19.79
CA GLN A 656 10.71 11.87 -20.51
C GLN A 656 9.78 12.86 -21.22
N GLN A 657 8.74 12.39 -21.87
CA GLN A 657 7.72 13.22 -22.51
C GLN A 657 6.98 14.09 -21.51
N LYS A 658 6.64 13.55 -20.33
CA LYS A 658 6.05 14.31 -19.23
C LYS A 658 6.98 15.41 -18.74
N ALA A 659 8.24 15.08 -18.53
CA ALA A 659 9.25 16.07 -18.12
C ALA A 659 9.44 17.17 -19.19
N ALA A 660 9.47 16.81 -20.46
CA ALA A 660 9.58 17.75 -21.59
C ALA A 660 8.36 18.68 -21.69
N PHE A 661 7.14 18.16 -21.44
CA PHE A 661 5.92 18.99 -21.38
C PHE A 661 6.01 20.01 -20.24
N LEU A 662 6.42 19.60 -19.04
CA LEU A 662 6.52 20.47 -17.87
C LEU A 662 7.67 21.48 -17.96
N ALA A 663 8.75 21.17 -18.68
CA ALA A 663 9.88 22.04 -18.89
C ALA A 663 9.51 23.30 -19.72
N GLN A 664 8.42 23.26 -20.49
CA GLN A 664 7.94 24.41 -21.26
C GLN A 664 7.31 25.50 -20.37
N PHE A 665 6.89 25.18 -19.15
CA PHE A 665 6.34 26.12 -18.17
C PHE A 665 7.48 26.83 -17.44
N VAL A 666 8.11 27.81 -18.11
CA VAL A 666 9.23 28.56 -17.56
C VAL A 666 8.74 29.76 -16.71
N PRO A 667 9.46 30.15 -15.65
CA PRO A 667 9.09 31.32 -14.87
C PRO A 667 9.26 32.61 -15.69
N GLY A 668 8.31 33.55 -15.54
CA GLY A 668 8.36 34.86 -16.21
C GLY A 668 8.44 34.81 -17.75
N PRO A 669 7.58 34.06 -18.44
CA PRO A 669 7.67 33.87 -19.88
C PRO A 669 7.42 35.19 -20.62
N SER A 670 8.09 35.40 -21.75
CA SER A 670 7.88 36.59 -22.63
C SER A 670 6.59 36.51 -23.44
N GLN A 671 6.03 35.34 -23.60
CA GLN A 671 4.75 35.07 -24.27
C GLN A 671 3.97 34.06 -23.46
N SER A 672 2.65 34.22 -23.45
CA SER A 672 1.77 33.30 -22.74
C SER A 672 1.81 31.88 -23.32
N LEU A 673 1.77 30.88 -22.45
CA LEU A 673 1.64 29.48 -22.81
C LEU A 673 0.37 28.88 -22.18
N LEU A 674 -0.46 28.20 -23.00
CA LEU A 674 -1.61 27.44 -22.53
C LEU A 674 -1.38 25.94 -22.79
N GLY A 675 -1.27 25.16 -21.71
CA GLY A 675 -1.24 23.69 -21.79
C GLY A 675 -2.65 23.11 -21.69
N PHE A 676 -2.96 22.13 -22.54
CA PHE A 676 -4.21 21.38 -22.51
C PHE A 676 -3.93 20.01 -21.89
N ALA A 677 -4.67 19.62 -20.86
CA ALA A 677 -4.49 18.38 -20.13
C ALA A 677 -5.83 17.72 -19.74
N VAL A 678 -5.81 16.43 -19.39
CA VAL A 678 -6.98 15.70 -18.93
C VAL A 678 -7.03 15.67 -17.40
N MET A 679 -8.21 15.94 -16.82
CA MET A 679 -8.44 15.85 -15.38
C MET A 679 -8.23 14.43 -14.85
N GLY A 680 -7.53 14.29 -13.72
CA GLY A 680 -7.20 13.00 -13.14
C GLY A 680 -6.14 12.22 -13.91
N GLY A 681 -5.55 12.81 -14.94
CA GLY A 681 -4.35 12.31 -15.61
C GLY A 681 -3.07 12.72 -14.88
N VAL A 682 -1.93 12.38 -15.47
CA VAL A 682 -0.58 12.58 -14.89
C VAL A 682 -0.28 14.05 -14.52
N PHE A 683 -0.93 15.03 -15.16
CA PHE A 683 -0.78 16.46 -14.86
C PHE A 683 -1.82 16.98 -13.85
N GLY A 684 -2.86 16.22 -13.54
CA GLY A 684 -3.82 16.53 -12.49
C GLY A 684 -3.28 16.30 -11.07
N GLU A 685 -2.28 15.42 -10.91
CA GLU A 685 -1.67 15.06 -9.64
C GLU A 685 -0.14 15.00 -9.76
N GLY A 686 0.59 15.38 -8.70
CA GLY A 686 2.05 15.21 -8.64
C GLY A 686 2.89 16.23 -9.43
N VAL A 687 2.29 17.23 -10.08
CA VAL A 687 3.01 18.28 -10.81
C VAL A 687 3.30 19.45 -9.89
N ASP A 688 4.55 19.90 -9.83
CA ASP A 688 4.98 21.05 -9.03
C ASP A 688 5.44 22.21 -9.95
N LEU A 689 4.46 23.06 -10.29
CA LEU A 689 4.70 24.32 -11.02
C LEU A 689 4.49 25.49 -10.04
N THR A 690 5.53 25.81 -9.28
CA THR A 690 5.48 26.89 -8.27
C THR A 690 5.71 28.27 -8.85
N GLY A 691 5.12 29.31 -8.22
CA GLY A 691 5.30 30.69 -8.59
C GLY A 691 4.79 30.99 -10.01
N ASP A 692 5.54 31.79 -10.76
CA ASP A 692 5.19 32.21 -12.12
C ASP A 692 5.22 31.10 -13.19
N ARG A 693 5.59 29.87 -12.80
CA ARG A 693 5.49 28.72 -13.70
C ARG A 693 4.04 28.28 -13.98
N LEU A 694 3.07 28.68 -13.12
CA LEU A 694 1.64 28.49 -13.39
C LEU A 694 0.82 29.56 -12.67
N ILE A 695 0.26 30.50 -13.43
CA ILE A 695 -0.54 31.62 -12.89
C ILE A 695 -2.05 31.48 -13.11
N GLY A 696 -2.49 30.44 -13.84
CA GLY A 696 -3.91 30.22 -13.98
C GLY A 696 -4.28 28.84 -14.48
N VAL A 697 -5.46 28.37 -14.07
CA VAL A 697 -6.06 27.12 -14.55
C VAL A 697 -7.49 27.34 -15.03
N GLY A 698 -7.81 26.78 -16.21
CA GLY A 698 -9.16 26.61 -16.72
C GLY A 698 -9.64 25.19 -16.47
N ILE A 699 -10.81 25.00 -15.87
CA ILE A 699 -11.38 23.70 -15.55
C ILE A 699 -12.70 23.53 -16.29
N VAL A 700 -12.70 22.69 -17.31
CA VAL A 700 -13.83 22.47 -18.21
C VAL A 700 -14.64 21.27 -17.73
N GLY A 701 -15.78 21.54 -17.11
CA GLY A 701 -16.68 20.56 -16.52
C GLY A 701 -16.22 20.03 -15.15
N PRO A 702 -17.12 19.33 -14.44
CA PRO A 702 -16.88 18.86 -13.05
C PRO A 702 -16.07 17.55 -12.94
N GLY A 703 -15.31 17.16 -13.95
CA GLY A 703 -14.40 16.03 -13.87
C GLY A 703 -15.03 14.66 -13.62
N LEU A 704 -16.33 14.49 -13.90
CA LEU A 704 -17.06 13.26 -13.63
C LEU A 704 -16.37 12.07 -14.29
N PRO A 705 -16.25 10.92 -13.61
CA PRO A 705 -15.82 9.68 -14.22
C PRO A 705 -16.62 9.36 -15.49
N GLN A 706 -15.98 8.68 -16.43
CA GLN A 706 -16.65 8.26 -17.65
C GLN A 706 -17.79 7.28 -17.35
N VAL A 707 -18.95 7.49 -17.95
CA VAL A 707 -20.07 6.56 -17.86
C VAL A 707 -19.67 5.22 -18.50
N GLY A 708 -19.81 4.16 -17.74
CA GLY A 708 -19.45 2.81 -18.16
C GLY A 708 -20.07 1.75 -17.25
N PRO A 709 -20.01 0.48 -17.65
CA PRO A 709 -20.66 -0.61 -16.91
C PRO A 709 -20.27 -0.64 -15.43
N ARG A 710 -18.99 -0.60 -15.13
CA ARG A 710 -18.45 -0.60 -13.76
C ARG A 710 -18.95 0.60 -12.94
N GLN A 711 -18.97 1.78 -13.56
CA GLN A 711 -19.37 3.01 -12.87
C GLN A 711 -20.87 3.04 -12.56
N GLU A 712 -21.68 2.46 -13.44
CA GLU A 712 -23.12 2.29 -13.20
C GLU A 712 -23.38 1.25 -12.10
N GLN A 713 -22.60 0.17 -12.00
CA GLN A 713 -22.68 -0.76 -10.88
C GLN A 713 -22.36 -0.10 -9.54
N LEU A 714 -21.31 0.73 -9.49
CA LEU A 714 -21.00 1.53 -8.30
C LEU A 714 -22.15 2.47 -7.94
N ARG A 715 -22.76 3.14 -8.93
CA ARG A 715 -23.92 4.00 -8.71
C ARG A 715 -25.09 3.20 -8.13
N ASP A 716 -25.41 2.08 -8.74
CA ASP A 716 -26.55 1.26 -8.32
C ASP A 716 -26.33 0.66 -6.92
N TYR A 717 -25.13 0.21 -6.61
CA TYR A 717 -24.75 -0.27 -5.29
C TYR A 717 -24.91 0.83 -4.22
N PHE A 718 -24.33 2.02 -4.42
CA PHE A 718 -24.42 3.11 -3.45
C PHE A 718 -25.81 3.76 -3.42
N GLU A 719 -26.61 3.64 -4.47
CA GLU A 719 -28.04 4.02 -4.41
C GLU A 719 -28.81 3.10 -3.46
N GLN A 720 -28.58 1.77 -3.55
CA GLN A 720 -29.24 0.77 -2.70
C GLN A 720 -28.77 0.85 -1.24
N THR A 721 -27.48 1.05 -1.00
CA THR A 721 -26.89 0.98 0.34
C THR A 721 -26.84 2.33 1.07
N ARG A 722 -26.79 3.48 0.34
CA ARG A 722 -26.62 4.83 0.88
C ARG A 722 -27.65 5.84 0.39
N GLY A 723 -28.51 5.52 -0.58
CA GLY A 723 -29.47 6.45 -1.18
C GLY A 723 -28.80 7.63 -1.91
N SER A 724 -27.56 7.49 -2.34
CA SER A 724 -26.74 8.56 -2.91
C SER A 724 -25.81 8.06 -4.03
N GLY A 725 -26.29 7.17 -4.87
CA GLY A 725 -25.49 6.48 -5.88
C GLY A 725 -24.77 7.42 -6.85
N PHE A 726 -25.45 8.44 -7.36
CA PHE A 726 -24.81 9.41 -8.26
C PHE A 726 -23.68 10.20 -7.57
N ASP A 727 -23.86 10.56 -6.30
CA ASP A 727 -22.88 11.30 -5.53
C ASP A 727 -21.60 10.48 -5.33
N TYR A 728 -21.75 9.24 -4.89
CA TYR A 728 -20.62 8.35 -4.61
C TYR A 728 -19.89 7.92 -5.88
N ALA A 729 -20.60 7.60 -6.95
CA ALA A 729 -20.00 7.11 -8.18
C ALA A 729 -19.45 8.24 -9.07
N TYR A 730 -20.04 9.41 -9.05
CA TYR A 730 -19.74 10.46 -10.04
C TYR A 730 -19.37 11.80 -9.42
N ARG A 731 -20.25 12.41 -8.59
CA ARG A 731 -20.10 13.80 -8.17
C ARG A 731 -18.90 14.00 -7.24
N TYR A 732 -18.77 13.20 -6.21
CA TYR A 732 -17.66 13.34 -5.24
C TYR A 732 -16.30 13.06 -5.89
N PRO A 733 -16.11 11.96 -6.62
CA PRO A 733 -14.85 11.73 -7.34
C PRO A 733 -14.54 12.83 -8.37
N GLY A 734 -15.55 13.33 -9.06
CA GLY A 734 -15.40 14.41 -10.04
C GLY A 734 -14.96 15.72 -9.39
N MET A 735 -15.64 16.15 -8.33
CA MET A 735 -15.29 17.39 -7.64
C MET A 735 -13.91 17.34 -6.99
N ASN A 736 -13.46 16.17 -6.51
CA ASN A 736 -12.09 16.02 -6.03
C ASN A 736 -11.06 16.35 -7.11
N LYS A 737 -11.25 15.88 -8.34
CA LYS A 737 -10.36 16.22 -9.46
C LYS A 737 -10.35 17.71 -9.76
N VAL A 738 -11.51 18.38 -9.68
CA VAL A 738 -11.63 19.83 -9.84
C VAL A 738 -10.82 20.56 -8.77
N LEU A 739 -10.99 20.18 -7.50
CA LEU A 739 -10.28 20.80 -6.38
C LEU A 739 -8.77 20.57 -6.44
N GLN A 740 -8.35 19.41 -6.90
CA GLN A 740 -6.92 19.09 -7.13
C GLN A 740 -6.32 19.96 -8.23
N ALA A 741 -7.01 20.10 -9.36
CA ALA A 741 -6.58 20.94 -10.47
C ALA A 741 -6.49 22.43 -10.05
N ALA A 742 -7.50 22.93 -9.35
CA ALA A 742 -7.52 24.29 -8.82
C ALA A 742 -6.42 24.56 -7.78
N GLY A 743 -6.10 23.56 -6.96
CA GLY A 743 -5.04 23.65 -5.93
C GLY A 743 -3.62 23.77 -6.49
N ARG A 744 -3.44 23.74 -7.82
CA ARG A 744 -2.13 23.91 -8.47
C ARG A 744 -1.67 25.37 -8.54
N VAL A 745 -2.61 26.32 -8.52
CA VAL A 745 -2.34 27.73 -8.81
C VAL A 745 -1.67 28.44 -7.64
N ILE A 746 -2.11 28.20 -6.42
CA ILE A 746 -1.58 28.86 -5.21
C ILE A 746 -0.86 27.85 -4.33
N ARG A 747 0.45 27.98 -4.18
CA ARG A 747 1.34 27.11 -3.43
C ARG A 747 2.09 27.81 -2.30
N THR A 748 2.34 29.10 -2.51
CA THR A 748 3.06 29.94 -1.55
C THR A 748 2.23 31.19 -1.21
N PRO A 749 2.53 31.91 -0.10
CA PRO A 749 1.85 33.15 0.25
C PRO A 749 2.04 34.30 -0.77
N ARG A 750 3.02 34.16 -1.66
CA ARG A 750 3.33 35.20 -2.68
C ARG A 750 2.67 34.88 -4.02
N ASP A 751 2.20 33.66 -4.22
CA ASP A 751 1.56 33.29 -5.48
C ASP A 751 0.26 34.08 -5.64
N LYS A 752 0.02 34.56 -6.85
CA LYS A 752 -1.23 35.17 -7.27
C LYS A 752 -1.67 34.51 -8.57
N GLY A 753 -2.95 34.11 -8.66
CA GLY A 753 -3.39 33.40 -9.85
C GLY A 753 -4.89 33.17 -9.94
N VAL A 754 -5.32 32.67 -11.09
CA VAL A 754 -6.73 32.58 -11.49
C VAL A 754 -7.18 31.11 -11.63
N VAL A 755 -8.38 30.82 -11.14
CA VAL A 755 -9.11 29.57 -11.42
C VAL A 755 -10.41 29.92 -12.14
N LEU A 756 -10.55 29.42 -13.37
CA LEU A 756 -11.71 29.59 -14.21
C LEU A 756 -12.48 28.29 -14.35
N LEU A 757 -13.66 28.19 -13.74
CA LEU A 757 -14.55 27.03 -13.84
C LEU A 757 -15.51 27.25 -15.02
N ILE A 758 -15.58 26.30 -15.95
CA ILE A 758 -16.40 26.42 -17.15
C ILE A 758 -17.41 25.25 -17.18
N ASP A 759 -18.55 25.42 -16.56
CA ASP A 759 -19.74 24.55 -16.66
C ASP A 759 -20.88 25.10 -15.78
N ASN A 760 -22.12 24.98 -16.24
CA ASN A 760 -23.31 25.42 -15.50
C ASN A 760 -23.57 24.62 -14.20
N ARG A 761 -23.07 23.42 -14.08
CA ARG A 761 -23.22 22.59 -12.89
C ARG A 761 -22.51 23.18 -11.67
N PHE A 762 -21.44 23.94 -11.86
CA PHE A 762 -20.76 24.64 -10.76
C PHE A 762 -21.62 25.71 -10.08
N ALA A 763 -22.67 26.18 -10.75
CA ALA A 763 -23.66 27.10 -10.18
C ALA A 763 -24.73 26.37 -9.34
N MET A 764 -24.90 25.06 -9.51
CA MET A 764 -25.93 24.28 -8.83
C MET A 764 -25.59 24.09 -7.35
N PRO A 765 -26.59 24.12 -6.44
CA PRO A 765 -26.37 23.98 -5.00
C PRO A 765 -25.60 22.71 -4.62
N ASP A 766 -25.87 21.60 -5.31
CA ASP A 766 -25.22 20.30 -5.04
C ASP A 766 -23.73 20.28 -5.32
N TYR A 767 -23.25 21.06 -6.24
CA TYR A 767 -21.82 21.22 -6.53
C TYR A 767 -21.20 22.31 -5.66
N ARG A 768 -21.93 23.40 -5.40
CA ARG A 768 -21.43 24.51 -4.59
C ARG A 768 -21.14 24.10 -3.15
N ARG A 769 -21.95 23.24 -2.54
CA ARG A 769 -21.71 22.73 -1.18
C ARG A 769 -20.45 21.89 -1.05
N LEU A 770 -19.90 21.37 -2.15
CA LEU A 770 -18.63 20.62 -2.19
C LEU A 770 -17.40 21.51 -2.36
N MET A 771 -17.60 22.80 -2.65
CA MET A 771 -16.52 23.77 -2.76
C MET A 771 -15.96 24.12 -1.38
N PRO A 772 -14.64 24.34 -1.27
CA PRO A 772 -14.03 24.70 0.00
C PRO A 772 -14.57 26.03 0.54
N PRO A 773 -14.68 26.22 1.87
CA PRO A 773 -15.18 27.48 2.45
C PRO A 773 -14.42 28.74 2.01
N HIS A 774 -13.14 28.62 1.67
CA HIS A 774 -12.33 29.73 1.19
C HIS A 774 -12.65 30.13 -0.27
N TRP A 775 -13.51 29.42 -0.97
CA TRP A 775 -14.03 29.79 -2.30
C TRP A 775 -15.32 30.64 -2.23
N SER A 776 -15.66 31.18 -1.06
CA SER A 776 -16.86 32.02 -0.88
C SER A 776 -16.89 33.25 -1.77
N HIS A 777 -15.74 33.71 -2.29
CA HIS A 777 -15.60 34.81 -3.20
C HIS A 777 -15.73 34.47 -4.70
N LEU A 778 -16.15 33.22 -5.04
CA LEU A 778 -16.38 32.80 -6.42
C LEU A 778 -17.38 33.69 -7.13
N LYS A 779 -16.92 34.33 -8.20
CA LYS A 779 -17.73 35.25 -9.03
C LYS A 779 -18.39 34.51 -10.19
N MET A 780 -19.72 34.63 -10.32
CA MET A 780 -20.47 34.05 -11.43
C MET A 780 -20.43 34.97 -12.64
N ILE A 781 -20.01 34.47 -13.78
CA ILE A 781 -19.84 35.17 -15.05
C ILE A 781 -20.78 34.55 -16.09
N TYR A 782 -21.43 35.41 -16.88
CA TYR A 782 -22.38 35.00 -17.89
C TYR A 782 -22.06 35.50 -19.29
N ASP A 783 -21.03 36.35 -19.41
CA ASP A 783 -20.53 36.88 -20.67
C ASP A 783 -19.01 37.13 -20.62
N THR A 784 -18.35 37.12 -21.76
CA THR A 784 -16.89 37.26 -21.90
C THR A 784 -16.40 38.67 -21.57
N GLU A 785 -17.17 39.71 -21.86
CA GLU A 785 -16.79 41.09 -21.52
C GLU A 785 -16.74 41.32 -20.00
N LYS A 786 -17.66 40.71 -19.27
CA LYS A 786 -17.61 40.70 -17.81
C LYS A 786 -16.42 39.88 -17.29
N LEU A 787 -16.12 38.75 -17.90
CA LEU A 787 -14.94 37.95 -17.54
C LEU A 787 -13.67 38.78 -17.70
N GLU A 788 -13.52 39.43 -18.82
CA GLU A 788 -12.37 40.28 -19.12
C GLU A 788 -12.19 41.38 -18.07
N ARG A 789 -13.24 42.14 -17.76
CA ARG A 789 -13.20 43.22 -16.74
C ARG A 789 -12.80 42.70 -15.36
N GLU A 790 -13.39 41.57 -14.92
CA GLU A 790 -13.12 40.99 -13.62
C GLU A 790 -11.69 40.44 -13.53
N LEU A 791 -11.15 39.86 -14.60
CA LEU A 791 -9.77 39.43 -14.71
C LEU A 791 -8.79 40.59 -14.66
N TRP A 792 -9.03 41.66 -15.42
CA TRP A 792 -8.21 42.88 -15.40
C TRP A 792 -8.19 43.49 -13.99
N GLN A 793 -9.34 43.66 -13.38
CA GLN A 793 -9.42 44.14 -12.01
C GLN A 793 -8.62 43.29 -11.04
N PHE A 794 -8.74 41.98 -11.12
CA PHE A 794 -8.00 41.07 -10.25
C PHE A 794 -6.47 41.20 -10.41
N TRP A 795 -5.99 41.41 -11.63
CA TRP A 795 -4.56 41.51 -11.85
C TRP A 795 -3.98 42.88 -11.51
N GLU A 796 -4.77 43.95 -11.58
CA GLU A 796 -4.39 45.32 -11.19
C GLU A 796 -4.34 45.54 -9.67
N GLU A 797 -5.21 44.87 -8.93
CA GLU A 797 -5.20 44.83 -7.45
C GLU A 797 -3.98 44.02 -6.92
#